data_5b7b1d4d5f9c9deaa401ef951b9bd2e6
#
_entry.id   5b7b1d4d5f9c9deaa401ef951b9bd2e6
#
_cell.length_a   1.000
_cell.length_b   1.000
_cell.length_c   1.000
_cell.angle_alpha   90.00
_cell.angle_beta   90.00
_cell.angle_gamma   90.00
#
_symmetry.space_group_name_H-M   'P 1'
#
loop_
_entity.id
_entity.type
_entity.pdbx_description
1 polymer ?
#
loop_
_entity_poly.entity_id
_entity_poly.type
_entity_poly.pdbx_seq_one_letter_code
_entity_poly.pdbx_strand_id
1 'polypeptide(L)'
;MLPHFLLRRYNMKQLIMFFALFFLAHSTLSAAELKGKVRDAETGEALPGANVYLEGAGRGTATDLDGQFEITRVGEGSYTLVISFVGYKEYRNAIVVKADAAELFIELMPEAFRGKEVTVVADRAKLRETPVAFSDVPKADMERKLGSRDLPMILNDTPGVYATEQGGGPGDSRINVRGFDQRNVAVMINGVPVNDMENGWVYWSNWDGLSDVTSSIQVQRGLGASNLAIASVGGTMNIVTDIARQQRGFKIKQEAGNNAFYKTTVNFSSGLMNGKTAFTLGLTRKIGDGLPDQAWTSAWSYFGALSFFASETHKIDLFVVGAPQRHGHRLYKQSIATFDADYARSLGIDVSDARNYGIDYNPNWGRSPFSSYQEYYNGQVHDARDSEIIMERENFYHKPQINLNWYWTPNEQFILSNVFYFSRGKGGGTGRLGTNPRSLSDGSINWQRVADELNTQTASDAHPDLVGAGEVGSSEIAARTVIRNSVNQHFWYGYLGTAEYRLSDIYTLAFGIDLRYYRGQHWREVRNLLGADYYVFPWDRNATTSVKRLGDKVSYHNDGLTRWGGGFAQLEGRFNNFTAFLSTSGSITGYKRIDYFRAKINGDWDQTDWENFKGYTVKVGGNYNATPVVNMYANIGWLSTAPKFDSVYHYDNSLYDPTFNEKVASFELGTGYFKRGVVTANTNFYYTRWIDRSWPKSIYSEKLDQRFRFLLNGIDARHTGIEFDLKARPHSMLEVRGMLSLGNWEWLNDANVTFSPEEDPSAIGNFQVYAKGLKVGDSAQKTLALSGTIFPTRGLYASLNLRRFMDHYAKFDPANRTDASDRKQSWQLPNYNLINLHAGYTLPGNTFGNGKVKLQLHVFNLLDERYISDADDGNNHDAASARVFLGLLRRWNISLSYDY
;
A
#
# COMPACT_ATOMS: atom_id res chain seq x y z
N MET A 1 -9.27 -25.27 23.01
CA MET A 1 -10.72 -25.16 23.19
C MET A 1 -10.99 -24.15 24.30
N LEU A 2 -11.38 -22.92 23.96
CA LEU A 2 -11.93 -21.92 24.83
C LEU A 2 -13.19 -21.40 24.13
N PRO A 3 -14.30 -21.15 24.82
CA PRO A 3 -15.63 -21.12 24.22
C PRO A 3 -15.91 -19.85 23.42
N HIS A 4 -16.26 -20.04 22.16
CA HIS A 4 -16.69 -19.02 21.17
C HIS A 4 -18.03 -18.32 21.48
N PHE A 5 -18.58 -18.37 22.70
CA PHE A 5 -20.01 -18.13 22.89
C PHE A 5 -20.42 -16.81 23.56
N LEU A 6 -19.53 -15.87 23.90
CA LEU A 6 -19.93 -14.72 24.74
C LEU A 6 -19.87 -13.32 24.15
N LEU A 7 -19.42 -13.11 22.92
CA LEU A 7 -19.22 -11.75 22.37
C LEU A 7 -20.17 -11.31 21.23
N ARG A 8 -21.14 -12.13 20.83
CA ARG A 8 -22.06 -11.81 19.71
C ARG A 8 -23.25 -10.88 20.07
N ARG A 9 -23.39 -10.38 21.30
CA ARG A 9 -24.58 -9.60 21.72
C ARG A 9 -24.32 -8.37 22.60
N TYR A 10 -23.25 -7.63 22.38
CA TYR A 10 -23.17 -6.29 22.98
C TYR A 10 -23.70 -5.23 22.03
N ASN A 11 -24.91 -4.71 22.36
CA ASN A 11 -25.53 -3.59 21.65
C ASN A 11 -24.70 -2.32 21.87
N MET A 12 -24.49 -1.52 20.79
CA MET A 12 -23.78 -0.23 20.78
C MET A 12 -24.20 0.73 21.91
N LYS A 13 -25.46 0.63 22.39
CA LYS A 13 -25.99 1.41 23.55
C LYS A 13 -25.25 1.10 24.86
N GLN A 14 -24.83 -0.14 25.08
CA GLN A 14 -24.12 -0.54 26.30
C GLN A 14 -22.65 -0.07 26.26
N LEU A 15 -22.04 -0.02 25.07
CA LEU A 15 -20.69 0.50 24.89
C LEU A 15 -20.66 2.01 25.14
N ILE A 16 -21.64 2.77 24.65
CA ILE A 16 -21.79 4.21 24.87
C ILE A 16 -22.02 4.52 26.35
N MET A 17 -22.78 3.69 27.04
CA MET A 17 -23.08 3.86 28.48
C MET A 17 -21.82 3.56 29.32
N PHE A 18 -20.98 2.61 28.93
CA PHE A 18 -19.69 2.35 29.59
C PHE A 18 -18.71 3.51 29.43
N PHE A 19 -18.70 4.16 28.25
CA PHE A 19 -17.94 5.37 27.99
C PHE A 19 -18.44 6.56 28.81
N ALA A 20 -19.75 6.73 28.98
CA ALA A 20 -20.32 7.84 29.74
C ALA A 20 -20.05 7.72 31.26
N LEU A 21 -20.00 6.51 31.79
CA LEU A 21 -19.71 6.27 33.23
C LEU A 21 -18.24 6.48 33.59
N PHE A 22 -17.32 6.30 32.63
CA PHE A 22 -15.89 6.50 32.85
C PHE A 22 -15.50 7.99 32.97
N PHE A 23 -16.34 8.90 32.46
CA PHE A 23 -16.07 10.35 32.46
C PHE A 23 -16.42 11.09 33.77
N LEU A 24 -17.02 10.44 34.75
CA LEU A 24 -17.65 11.13 35.92
C LEU A 24 -16.82 11.18 37.21
N ALA A 25 -15.63 10.63 37.28
CA ALA A 25 -14.87 10.56 38.52
C ALA A 25 -13.43 11.06 38.41
N HIS A 26 -13.20 12.36 38.59
CA HIS A 26 -11.86 12.85 39.02
C HIS A 26 -11.98 14.19 39.73
N SER A 27 -11.72 14.21 41.03
CA SER A 27 -11.46 15.43 41.83
C SER A 27 -9.95 15.60 42.05
N THR A 28 -9.47 16.84 41.92
CA THR A 28 -8.06 17.24 41.84
C THR A 28 -7.49 17.74 43.18
N LEU A 29 -6.27 17.26 43.50
CA LEU A 29 -5.37 17.94 44.44
C LEU A 29 -4.40 18.83 43.67
N SER A 30 -4.31 20.09 44.03
CA SER A 30 -3.52 21.12 43.37
C SER A 30 -2.04 21.07 43.80
N ALA A 31 -1.16 20.74 42.82
CA ALA A 31 0.27 21.05 42.87
C ALA A 31 0.58 21.86 41.59
N ALA A 32 1.56 22.76 41.62
CA ALA A 32 1.91 23.56 40.47
C ALA A 32 2.26 22.66 39.27
N GLU A 33 1.70 23.00 38.11
CA GLU A 33 1.90 22.28 36.87
C GLU A 33 2.54 23.21 35.84
N LEU A 34 3.63 22.74 35.19
CA LEU A 34 4.23 23.44 34.06
C LEU A 34 3.69 22.81 32.77
N LYS A 35 2.98 23.62 31.97
CA LYS A 35 2.37 23.22 30.70
C LYS A 35 2.98 24.02 29.56
N GLY A 36 3.04 23.38 28.37
CA GLY A 36 3.48 24.11 27.20
C GLY A 36 3.34 23.28 25.93
N LYS A 37 3.72 23.87 24.82
CA LYS A 37 3.68 23.31 23.49
C LYS A 37 4.99 23.54 22.76
N VAL A 38 5.53 22.50 22.13
CA VAL A 38 6.76 22.54 21.34
C VAL A 38 6.40 22.36 19.87
N ARG A 39 6.94 23.25 19.02
CA ARG A 39 6.71 23.25 17.58
C ARG A 39 8.03 23.44 16.83
N ASP A 40 8.02 22.99 15.59
CA ASP A 40 9.05 23.32 14.61
C ASP A 40 9.02 24.80 14.27
N ALA A 41 10.18 25.45 14.32
CA ALA A 41 10.31 26.88 14.10
C ALA A 41 10.12 27.29 12.64
N GLU A 42 10.28 26.40 11.67
CA GLU A 42 10.10 26.66 10.23
C GLU A 42 8.66 26.36 9.77
N THR A 43 8.15 25.18 10.12
CA THR A 43 6.84 24.72 9.65
C THR A 43 5.69 25.08 10.57
N GLY A 44 5.96 25.33 11.87
CA GLY A 44 4.94 25.50 12.90
C GLY A 44 4.25 24.22 13.31
N GLU A 45 4.67 23.07 12.77
CA GLU A 45 4.11 21.78 13.13
C GLU A 45 4.48 21.37 14.55
N ALA A 46 3.61 20.60 15.19
CA ALA A 46 3.89 20.04 16.51
C ALA A 46 5.10 19.10 16.44
N LEU A 47 5.95 19.13 17.46
CA LEU A 47 7.06 18.20 17.62
C LEU A 47 6.71 17.14 18.68
N PRO A 48 6.10 16.01 18.27
CA PRO A 48 5.79 14.92 19.17
C PRO A 48 7.06 14.22 19.64
N GLY A 49 7.13 13.99 20.94
CA GLY A 49 8.27 13.28 21.48
C GLY A 49 9.49 14.15 21.80
N ALA A 50 9.39 15.49 21.75
CA ALA A 50 10.44 16.35 22.24
C ALA A 50 10.64 16.15 23.75
N ASN A 51 11.89 15.95 24.19
CA ASN A 51 12.22 15.84 25.61
C ASN A 51 12.11 17.24 26.26
N VAL A 52 11.34 17.32 27.33
CA VAL A 52 11.19 18.52 28.15
C VAL A 52 11.69 18.17 29.54
N TYR A 53 12.76 18.80 29.96
CA TYR A 53 13.40 18.55 31.25
C TYR A 53 13.54 19.85 32.03
N LEU A 54 13.27 19.78 33.32
CA LEU A 54 13.37 20.91 34.23
C LEU A 54 14.57 20.67 35.16
N GLU A 55 15.70 21.29 34.80
CA GLU A 55 16.90 21.27 35.64
C GLU A 55 16.63 21.95 36.99
N GLY A 56 17.13 21.35 38.04
CA GLY A 56 16.89 21.80 39.42
C GLY A 56 15.69 21.15 40.09
N ALA A 57 14.68 20.73 39.32
CA ALA A 57 13.55 19.90 39.81
C ALA A 57 13.79 18.40 39.64
N GLY A 58 14.73 17.96 38.77
CA GLY A 58 14.98 16.57 38.44
C GLY A 58 13.77 15.90 37.78
N ARG A 59 12.92 16.70 37.08
CA ARG A 59 11.67 16.26 36.46
C ARG A 59 11.65 16.55 34.99
N GLY A 60 11.07 15.66 34.23
CA GLY A 60 10.90 15.84 32.79
C GLY A 60 9.71 15.06 32.26
N THR A 61 9.35 15.35 31.05
CA THR A 61 8.29 14.70 30.29
C THR A 61 8.62 14.75 28.81
N ALA A 62 7.85 14.05 27.99
CA ALA A 62 7.91 14.18 26.54
C ALA A 62 6.65 14.85 26.03
N THR A 63 6.76 15.56 24.90
CA THR A 63 5.60 16.10 24.22
C THR A 63 4.71 15.00 23.66
N ASP A 64 3.40 15.22 23.67
CA ASP A 64 2.41 14.34 23.04
C ASP A 64 2.34 14.56 21.52
N LEU A 65 1.39 13.88 20.84
CA LEU A 65 1.21 13.97 19.38
C LEU A 65 0.87 15.40 18.88
N ASP A 66 0.38 16.26 19.75
CA ASP A 66 0.08 17.65 19.46
C ASP A 66 1.23 18.60 19.87
N GLY A 67 2.38 18.02 20.28
CA GLY A 67 3.53 18.73 20.77
C GLY A 67 3.32 19.32 22.18
N GLN A 68 2.27 18.94 22.92
CA GLN A 68 1.98 19.44 24.24
C GLN A 68 2.75 18.66 25.31
N PHE A 69 3.24 19.36 26.32
CA PHE A 69 3.89 18.76 27.48
C PHE A 69 3.28 19.23 28.79
N GLU A 70 3.43 18.41 29.81
CA GLU A 70 3.02 18.71 31.19
C GLU A 70 4.01 18.08 32.15
N ILE A 71 4.55 18.91 33.03
CA ILE A 71 5.34 18.46 34.16
C ILE A 71 4.53 18.78 35.42
N THR A 72 4.04 17.75 36.09
CA THR A 72 3.23 17.88 37.30
C THR A 72 4.08 17.81 38.55
N ARG A 73 3.54 18.32 39.66
CA ARG A 73 4.17 18.31 40.98
C ARG A 73 5.51 19.04 41.00
N VAL A 74 5.56 20.19 40.32
CA VAL A 74 6.72 21.09 40.34
C VAL A 74 6.52 22.08 41.53
N GLY A 75 7.53 22.26 42.35
CA GLY A 75 7.52 23.29 43.35
C GLY A 75 7.58 24.67 42.70
N GLU A 76 7.04 25.70 43.32
CA GLU A 76 7.26 27.08 42.87
C GLU A 76 8.74 27.44 43.02
N GLY A 77 9.29 28.09 42.02
CA GLY A 77 10.71 28.49 42.00
C GLY A 77 11.25 28.79 40.62
N SER A 78 12.54 29.11 40.58
CA SER A 78 13.27 29.36 39.35
C SER A 78 13.98 28.08 38.90
N TYR A 79 13.81 27.70 37.64
CA TYR A 79 14.36 26.48 37.04
C TYR A 79 14.92 26.81 35.66
N THR A 80 15.79 25.94 35.14
CA THR A 80 16.17 25.98 33.74
C THR A 80 15.33 24.94 32.97
N LEU A 81 14.49 25.42 32.04
CA LEU A 81 13.75 24.56 31.11
C LEU A 81 14.68 24.19 29.96
N VAL A 82 14.91 22.90 29.81
CA VAL A 82 15.69 22.33 28.71
C VAL A 82 14.75 21.53 27.82
N ILE A 83 14.71 21.85 26.55
CA ILE A 83 13.94 21.09 25.56
C ILE A 83 14.87 20.65 24.46
N SER A 84 14.92 19.35 24.25
CA SER A 84 15.73 18.76 23.21
C SER A 84 14.87 17.85 22.32
N PHE A 85 15.14 17.93 21.03
CA PHE A 85 14.57 17.05 20.04
C PHE A 85 15.60 16.78 18.95
N VAL A 86 15.73 15.54 18.52
CA VAL A 86 16.78 15.18 17.54
C VAL A 86 16.53 15.92 16.22
N GLY A 87 17.56 16.55 15.68
CA GLY A 87 17.48 17.40 14.49
C GLY A 87 17.10 18.86 14.79
N TYR A 88 17.07 19.27 16.08
CA TYR A 88 16.74 20.61 16.48
C TYR A 88 17.76 21.14 17.49
N LYS A 89 17.97 22.46 17.47
CA LYS A 89 18.80 23.17 18.46
C LYS A 89 18.17 23.03 19.83
N GLU A 90 18.96 22.61 20.82
CA GLU A 90 18.51 22.56 22.21
C GLU A 90 18.00 23.92 22.66
N TYR A 91 16.78 23.96 23.14
CA TYR A 91 16.24 25.15 23.82
C TYR A 91 16.59 25.09 25.30
N ARG A 92 17.28 26.11 25.78
CA ARG A 92 17.66 26.22 27.19
C ARG A 92 17.33 27.62 27.67
N ASN A 93 16.41 27.76 28.62
CA ASN A 93 15.99 29.06 29.15
C ASN A 93 15.58 28.97 30.62
N ALA A 94 15.89 30.01 31.38
CA ALA A 94 15.45 30.15 32.75
C ALA A 94 13.94 30.48 32.79
N ILE A 95 13.18 29.76 33.61
CA ILE A 95 11.76 30.02 33.82
C ILE A 95 11.41 30.09 35.29
N VAL A 96 10.35 30.81 35.62
CA VAL A 96 9.79 30.85 36.97
C VAL A 96 8.46 30.10 36.97
N VAL A 97 8.39 29.03 37.73
CA VAL A 97 7.16 28.26 37.91
C VAL A 97 6.36 28.84 39.06
N LYS A 98 5.11 29.20 38.79
CA LYS A 98 4.09 29.67 39.74
C LYS A 98 2.83 28.82 39.62
N ALA A 99 1.98 28.81 40.62
CA ALA A 99 0.72 28.07 40.65
C ALA A 99 -0.19 28.34 39.43
N ASP A 100 -0.17 29.58 38.93
CA ASP A 100 -0.97 30.05 37.77
C ASP A 100 -0.10 30.31 36.54
N ALA A 101 0.96 29.55 36.30
CA ALA A 101 1.84 29.75 35.17
C ALA A 101 1.08 29.59 33.84
N ALA A 102 1.23 30.57 32.94
CA ALA A 102 0.68 30.49 31.59
C ALA A 102 1.31 29.37 30.78
N GLU A 103 0.57 28.83 29.85
CA GLU A 103 1.07 27.78 28.92
C GLU A 103 2.25 28.33 28.09
N LEU A 104 3.37 27.59 28.06
CA LEU A 104 4.57 27.95 27.32
C LEU A 104 4.45 27.56 25.86
N PHE A 105 4.77 28.47 24.96
CA PHE A 105 4.89 28.19 23.52
C PHE A 105 6.36 28.26 23.12
N ILE A 106 6.93 27.11 22.78
CA ILE A 106 8.35 26.98 22.46
C ILE A 106 8.48 26.48 21.01
N GLU A 107 9.33 27.18 20.28
CA GLU A 107 9.69 26.84 18.92
C GLU A 107 11.14 26.41 18.89
N LEU A 108 11.36 25.16 18.44
CA LEU A 108 12.70 24.64 18.21
C LEU A 108 13.13 24.94 16.79
N MET A 109 14.30 25.53 16.64
CA MET A 109 14.91 25.72 15.32
C MET A 109 15.46 24.41 14.84
N PRO A 110 15.13 23.97 13.62
CA PRO A 110 15.83 22.85 13.01
C PRO A 110 17.34 23.16 13.02
N GLU A 111 18.10 22.32 13.64
CA GLU A 111 19.56 22.36 13.58
C GLU A 111 20.02 21.09 12.87
N ALA A 112 20.62 21.29 11.71
CA ALA A 112 21.39 20.21 11.13
C ALA A 112 22.46 19.83 12.15
N PHE A 113 22.35 18.66 12.75
CA PHE A 113 23.35 18.13 13.67
C PHE A 113 24.77 18.43 13.14
N ARG A 114 25.73 18.67 14.03
CA ARG A 114 27.14 18.38 13.71
C ARG A 114 27.27 16.87 13.48
N GLY A 115 27.05 16.43 12.25
CA GLY A 115 26.62 15.14 11.78
C GLY A 115 25.20 15.32 11.26
N LYS A 116 25.06 16.12 10.17
CA LYS A 116 23.77 16.49 9.55
C LYS A 116 22.83 15.29 9.56
N GLU A 117 21.58 15.55 9.87
CA GLU A 117 20.48 14.62 9.59
C GLU A 117 20.53 14.19 8.12
N VAL A 118 21.40 13.24 7.84
CA VAL A 118 21.41 12.53 6.57
C VAL A 118 20.33 11.45 6.71
N THR A 119 19.11 11.91 6.69
CA THR A 119 17.98 11.04 6.42
C THR A 119 17.98 10.81 4.92
N VAL A 120 17.36 9.74 4.44
CA VAL A 120 17.04 9.52 3.02
C VAL A 120 15.99 10.56 2.56
N VAL A 121 16.30 11.83 2.79
CA VAL A 121 15.46 13.03 2.56
C VAL A 121 15.71 13.62 1.18
N ALA A 122 16.70 13.07 0.43
CA ALA A 122 17.01 13.54 -0.93
C ALA A 122 15.78 13.56 -1.87
N ASP A 123 14.71 12.83 -1.52
CA ASP A 123 13.49 12.74 -2.31
C ASP A 123 12.27 13.42 -1.67
N ARG A 124 12.40 14.13 -0.54
CA ARG A 124 11.27 14.83 0.06
C ARG A 124 11.10 16.21 -0.50
N ALA A 125 9.88 16.51 -0.98
CA ALA A 125 9.50 17.87 -1.33
C ALA A 125 9.39 18.73 -0.07
N LYS A 126 9.85 19.97 -0.17
CA LYS A 126 9.81 20.97 0.90
C LYS A 126 8.83 22.08 0.54
N LEU A 127 8.04 22.49 1.56
CA LEU A 127 7.07 23.57 1.41
C LEU A 127 7.77 24.87 1.00
N ARG A 128 7.23 25.55 -0.04
CA ARG A 128 7.72 26.84 -0.57
C ARG A 128 9.13 26.81 -1.20
N GLU A 129 9.73 25.63 -1.33
CA GLU A 129 11.02 25.43 -2.01
C GLU A 129 10.85 24.55 -3.25
N THR A 130 10.22 23.38 -3.08
CA THR A 130 10.10 22.38 -4.15
C THR A 130 8.87 22.64 -5.01
N PRO A 131 9.00 22.82 -6.33
CA PRO A 131 7.88 23.20 -7.21
C PRO A 131 7.06 21.99 -7.64
N VAL A 132 6.49 21.23 -6.71
CA VAL A 132 5.66 20.06 -6.96
C VAL A 132 4.46 20.01 -6.03
N ALA A 133 3.38 19.38 -6.46
CA ALA A 133 2.24 19.08 -5.60
C ALA A 133 2.57 17.90 -4.67
N PHE A 134 2.55 18.11 -3.37
CA PHE A 134 2.77 17.04 -2.39
C PHE A 134 1.86 17.16 -1.18
N SER A 135 1.72 16.08 -0.43
CA SER A 135 1.03 16.02 0.85
C SER A 135 1.80 15.16 1.83
N ASP A 136 1.91 15.62 3.07
CA ASP A 136 2.52 14.89 4.17
C ASP A 136 1.44 14.32 5.10
N VAL A 137 1.56 13.04 5.42
CA VAL A 137 0.72 12.35 6.42
C VAL A 137 1.61 12.01 7.62
N PRO A 138 1.56 12.81 8.69
CA PRO A 138 2.36 12.58 9.88
C PRO A 138 1.83 11.39 10.70
N LYS A 139 2.67 10.84 11.59
CA LYS A 139 2.33 9.74 12.50
C LYS A 139 1.04 10.02 13.29
N ALA A 140 0.86 11.26 13.76
CA ALA A 140 -0.34 11.65 14.50
C ALA A 140 -1.64 11.42 13.74
N ASP A 141 -1.66 11.65 12.42
CA ASP A 141 -2.83 11.44 11.59
C ASP A 141 -3.09 9.94 11.37
N MET A 142 -2.03 9.15 11.15
CA MET A 142 -2.14 7.70 11.06
C MET A 142 -2.71 7.11 12.35
N GLU A 143 -2.19 7.50 13.50
CA GLU A 143 -2.68 7.01 14.79
C GLU A 143 -4.13 7.44 15.09
N ARG A 144 -4.55 8.62 14.61
CA ARG A 144 -5.91 9.15 14.83
C ARG A 144 -6.95 8.62 13.88
N LYS A 145 -6.59 8.16 12.67
CA LYS A 145 -7.57 7.92 11.61
C LYS A 145 -7.48 6.53 10.96
N LEU A 146 -6.33 5.84 11.04
CA LEU A 146 -6.15 4.59 10.31
C LEU A 146 -6.95 3.42 10.92
N GLY A 147 -6.85 3.21 12.24
CA GLY A 147 -7.50 2.10 12.95
C GLY A 147 -7.10 0.74 12.35
N SER A 148 -8.08 -0.13 12.15
CA SER A 148 -7.89 -1.50 11.64
C SER A 148 -7.64 -1.61 10.13
N ARG A 149 -7.66 -0.49 9.38
CA ARG A 149 -7.54 -0.49 7.92
C ARG A 149 -6.08 -0.64 7.47
N ASP A 150 -5.90 -1.11 6.25
CA ASP A 150 -4.59 -1.15 5.59
C ASP A 150 -4.01 0.25 5.37
N LEU A 151 -2.68 0.35 5.34
CA LEU A 151 -1.96 1.62 5.27
C LEU A 151 -2.42 2.57 4.13
N PRO A 152 -2.68 2.11 2.89
CA PRO A 152 -3.14 3.00 1.81
C PRO A 152 -4.42 3.77 2.12
N MET A 153 -5.30 3.23 2.97
CA MET A 153 -6.61 3.81 3.25
C MET A 153 -6.55 5.17 3.96
N ILE A 154 -5.41 5.52 4.58
CA ILE A 154 -5.20 6.85 5.17
C ILE A 154 -5.09 7.94 4.10
N LEU A 155 -4.67 7.58 2.89
CA LEU A 155 -4.37 8.49 1.80
C LEU A 155 -5.61 8.99 1.06
N ASN A 156 -6.80 8.46 1.34
CA ASN A 156 -8.07 8.96 0.79
C ASN A 156 -8.43 10.40 1.24
N ASP A 157 -7.66 10.98 2.16
CA ASP A 157 -7.75 12.41 2.53
C ASP A 157 -6.73 13.27 1.74
N THR A 158 -5.99 12.68 0.80
CA THR A 158 -5.01 13.33 -0.07
C THR A 158 -5.62 13.62 -1.44
N PRO A 159 -5.51 14.85 -2.00
CA PRO A 159 -6.06 15.16 -3.31
C PRO A 159 -5.55 14.21 -4.40
N GLY A 160 -6.43 13.82 -5.32
CA GLY A 160 -6.09 12.95 -6.44
C GLY A 160 -5.77 11.51 -6.08
N VAL A 161 -5.90 11.11 -4.82
CA VAL A 161 -5.68 9.73 -4.36
C VAL A 161 -7.00 9.01 -4.16
N TYR A 162 -7.08 7.78 -4.67
CA TYR A 162 -8.18 6.85 -4.46
C TYR A 162 -7.63 5.50 -4.00
N ALA A 163 -7.95 5.11 -2.78
CA ALA A 163 -7.55 3.83 -2.19
C ALA A 163 -8.79 3.00 -1.85
N THR A 164 -8.75 1.70 -2.15
CA THR A 164 -9.83 0.73 -1.87
C THR A 164 -9.30 -0.50 -1.18
N GLU A 165 -10.18 -1.22 -0.47
CA GLU A 165 -9.91 -2.54 0.11
C GLU A 165 -10.40 -3.68 -0.81
N GLN A 166 -10.64 -3.39 -2.10
CA GLN A 166 -11.07 -4.32 -3.17
C GLN A 166 -12.12 -5.34 -2.76
N GLY A 167 -11.76 -6.63 -2.74
CA GLY A 167 -12.63 -7.73 -2.32
C GLY A 167 -13.07 -7.67 -0.85
N GLY A 168 -12.50 -6.74 -0.06
CA GLY A 168 -12.86 -6.52 1.34
C GLY A 168 -12.08 -7.36 2.34
N GLY A 169 -11.11 -8.15 1.87
CA GLY A 169 -10.17 -8.88 2.73
C GLY A 169 -9.04 -7.97 3.22
N PRO A 170 -8.50 -8.22 4.42
CA PRO A 170 -7.34 -7.50 4.92
C PRO A 170 -6.09 -7.75 4.07
N GLY A 171 -5.38 -6.69 3.68
CA GLY A 171 -4.15 -6.77 2.90
C GLY A 171 -4.33 -6.66 1.39
N ASP A 172 -5.56 -6.58 0.90
CA ASP A 172 -5.89 -6.49 -0.53
C ASP A 172 -6.02 -5.06 -1.05
N SER A 173 -5.60 -4.07 -0.29
CA SER A 173 -5.74 -2.67 -0.65
C SER A 173 -5.01 -2.32 -1.94
N ARG A 174 -5.59 -1.37 -2.68
CA ARG A 174 -5.00 -0.71 -3.85
C ARG A 174 -4.98 0.79 -3.68
N ILE A 175 -4.08 1.43 -4.44
CA ILE A 175 -4.00 2.89 -4.52
C ILE A 175 -3.91 3.31 -5.98
N ASN A 176 -4.66 4.37 -6.31
CA ASN A 176 -4.53 5.11 -7.55
C ASN A 176 -4.20 6.57 -7.23
N VAL A 177 -3.32 7.18 -8.01
CA VAL A 177 -2.96 8.60 -7.89
C VAL A 177 -3.25 9.27 -9.22
N ARG A 178 -4.19 10.24 -9.26
CA ARG A 178 -4.65 10.91 -10.48
C ARG A 178 -5.09 9.94 -11.59
N GLY A 179 -5.70 8.80 -11.20
CA GLY A 179 -6.12 7.75 -12.12
C GLY A 179 -5.01 6.81 -12.59
N PHE A 180 -3.76 7.02 -12.17
CA PHE A 180 -2.67 6.07 -12.41
C PHE A 180 -2.70 5.00 -11.32
N ASP A 181 -2.76 3.74 -11.72
CA ASP A 181 -2.72 2.61 -10.79
C ASP A 181 -1.35 2.50 -10.08
N GLN A 182 -1.29 1.81 -8.96
CA GLN A 182 -0.10 1.71 -8.10
C GLN A 182 1.15 1.14 -8.80
N ARG A 183 1.01 0.46 -9.96
CA ARG A 183 2.16 0.00 -10.76
C ARG A 183 2.94 1.15 -11.38
N ASN A 184 2.31 2.32 -11.47
CA ASN A 184 2.81 3.54 -12.07
C ASN A 184 3.07 4.64 -11.03
N VAL A 185 3.01 4.29 -9.74
CA VAL A 185 3.36 5.13 -8.58
C VAL A 185 4.58 4.49 -7.91
N ALA A 186 5.68 5.22 -7.79
CA ALA A 186 6.85 4.71 -7.10
C ALA A 186 6.59 4.70 -5.59
N VAL A 187 6.46 3.51 -5.01
CA VAL A 187 6.32 3.33 -3.56
C VAL A 187 7.68 3.00 -2.97
N MET A 188 8.08 3.77 -1.97
CA MET A 188 9.39 3.64 -1.32
C MET A 188 9.24 3.48 0.19
N ILE A 189 10.11 2.68 0.79
CA ILE A 189 10.29 2.60 2.24
C ILE A 189 11.71 3.04 2.55
N ASN A 190 11.84 4.16 3.28
CA ASN A 190 13.12 4.79 3.56
C ASN A 190 13.96 5.05 2.28
N GLY A 191 13.30 5.51 1.19
CA GLY A 191 13.91 5.78 -0.10
C GLY A 191 14.21 4.55 -0.97
N VAL A 192 13.98 3.33 -0.48
CA VAL A 192 14.17 2.09 -1.26
C VAL A 192 12.85 1.73 -1.95
N PRO A 193 12.83 1.59 -3.28
CA PRO A 193 11.64 1.18 -4.03
C PRO A 193 11.19 -0.23 -3.67
N VAL A 194 9.87 -0.44 -3.55
CA VAL A 194 9.29 -1.74 -3.19
C VAL A 194 8.33 -2.30 -4.24
N ASN A 195 8.09 -1.55 -5.33
CA ASN A 195 7.35 -2.04 -6.48
C ASN A 195 8.07 -3.24 -7.11
N ASP A 196 7.31 -4.27 -7.43
CA ASP A 196 7.83 -5.46 -8.10
C ASP A 196 8.51 -5.11 -9.43
N MET A 197 9.67 -5.71 -9.72
CA MET A 197 10.50 -5.34 -10.89
C MET A 197 9.94 -5.85 -12.22
N GLU A 198 9.05 -6.84 -12.21
CA GLU A 198 8.44 -7.39 -13.42
C GLU A 198 7.14 -6.66 -13.78
N ASN A 199 6.22 -6.53 -12.80
CA ASN A 199 4.87 -6.04 -13.05
C ASN A 199 4.57 -4.67 -12.40
N GLY A 200 5.46 -4.15 -11.55
CA GLY A 200 5.30 -2.87 -10.85
C GLY A 200 4.34 -2.88 -9.67
N TRP A 201 3.76 -4.03 -9.31
CA TRP A 201 2.74 -4.11 -8.27
C TRP A 201 3.31 -3.95 -6.87
N VAL A 202 2.49 -3.41 -5.94
CA VAL A 202 2.76 -3.40 -4.50
C VAL A 202 1.68 -4.21 -3.80
N TYR A 203 2.07 -5.28 -3.13
CA TYR A 203 1.18 -6.13 -2.33
C TYR A 203 1.23 -5.66 -0.88
N TRP A 204 0.20 -4.94 -0.43
CA TRP A 204 0.20 -4.26 0.87
C TRP A 204 0.21 -5.22 2.06
N SER A 205 -0.28 -6.45 1.88
CA SER A 205 -0.16 -7.51 2.88
C SER A 205 1.28 -7.87 3.24
N ASN A 206 2.25 -7.63 2.35
CA ASN A 206 3.67 -7.83 2.61
C ASN A 206 4.28 -6.78 3.56
N TRP A 207 3.56 -5.68 3.80
CA TRP A 207 3.97 -4.53 4.61
C TRP A 207 3.03 -4.30 5.79
N ASP A 208 2.32 -5.35 6.21
CA ASP A 208 1.44 -5.28 7.38
C ASP A 208 2.25 -4.90 8.64
N GLY A 209 1.66 -4.07 9.51
CA GLY A 209 2.35 -3.54 10.70
C GLY A 209 3.36 -2.42 10.43
N LEU A 210 3.68 -2.08 9.17
CA LEU A 210 4.58 -0.97 8.85
C LEU A 210 4.07 0.37 9.41
N SER A 211 2.75 0.58 9.45
CA SER A 211 2.11 1.76 10.03
C SER A 211 2.48 2.03 11.49
N ASP A 212 2.79 0.97 12.25
CA ASP A 212 3.08 1.08 13.68
C ASP A 212 4.48 1.66 13.97
N VAL A 213 5.38 1.65 12.96
CA VAL A 213 6.75 2.17 13.04
C VAL A 213 7.01 3.33 12.08
N THR A 214 6.01 3.71 11.27
CA THR A 214 6.11 4.83 10.32
C THR A 214 6.05 6.17 11.05
N SER A 215 6.98 7.07 10.75
CA SER A 215 7.02 8.45 11.25
C SER A 215 6.23 9.41 10.36
N SER A 216 6.28 9.20 9.04
CA SER A 216 5.50 10.00 8.07
C SER A 216 5.39 9.28 6.72
N ILE A 217 4.38 9.68 5.94
CA ILE A 217 4.25 9.31 4.53
C ILE A 217 4.19 10.61 3.74
N GLN A 218 5.05 10.77 2.75
CA GLN A 218 4.91 11.85 1.78
C GLN A 218 4.46 11.31 0.44
N VAL A 219 3.39 11.88 -0.09
CA VAL A 219 2.89 11.61 -1.44
C VAL A 219 3.17 12.81 -2.31
N GLN A 220 4.04 12.67 -3.31
CA GLN A 220 4.26 13.64 -4.37
C GLN A 220 3.45 13.18 -5.58
N ARG A 221 2.63 14.06 -6.14
CA ARG A 221 1.75 13.74 -7.25
C ARG A 221 2.37 14.20 -8.57
N GLY A 222 2.10 13.45 -9.65
CA GLY A 222 2.65 13.74 -10.98
C GLY A 222 4.12 13.36 -11.11
N LEU A 223 4.91 14.14 -11.84
CA LEU A 223 6.31 13.82 -12.13
C LEU A 223 7.23 13.86 -10.90
N GLY A 224 6.75 14.36 -9.76
CA GLY A 224 7.48 14.44 -8.52
C GLY A 224 8.82 15.20 -8.63
N ALA A 225 9.36 15.61 -7.50
CA ALA A 225 10.73 16.14 -7.41
C ALA A 225 11.78 15.06 -7.16
N SER A 226 11.38 13.78 -7.20
CA SER A 226 12.31 12.69 -6.94
C SER A 226 13.51 12.77 -7.87
N ASN A 227 14.68 12.81 -7.27
CA ASN A 227 15.98 12.83 -7.95
C ASN A 227 16.37 11.44 -8.43
N LEU A 228 15.62 10.39 -8.08
CA LEU A 228 15.91 9.03 -8.46
C LEU A 228 15.62 8.80 -9.94
N ALA A 229 16.39 7.93 -10.55
CA ALA A 229 16.16 7.51 -11.94
C ALA A 229 14.89 6.65 -12.10
N ILE A 230 14.01 6.58 -11.10
CA ILE A 230 12.77 5.82 -11.15
C ILE A 230 11.75 6.57 -11.99
N ALA A 231 11.35 5.96 -13.09
CA ALA A 231 10.27 6.48 -13.91
C ALA A 231 8.92 6.25 -13.21
N SER A 232 8.35 7.30 -12.62
CA SER A 232 7.03 7.29 -12.04
C SER A 232 6.13 8.30 -12.75
N VAL A 233 4.98 7.83 -13.23
CA VAL A 233 4.01 8.65 -13.96
C VAL A 233 3.00 9.29 -13.01
N GLY A 234 2.48 8.51 -12.06
CA GLY A 234 1.44 8.94 -11.11
C GLY A 234 1.99 9.73 -9.92
N GLY A 235 3.28 9.59 -9.63
CA GLY A 235 3.93 10.23 -8.50
C GLY A 235 4.75 9.28 -7.64
N THR A 236 5.22 9.78 -6.51
CA THR A 236 5.98 8.99 -5.54
C THR A 236 5.30 8.97 -4.18
N MET A 237 5.38 7.86 -3.50
CA MET A 237 4.96 7.68 -2.12
C MET A 237 6.15 7.19 -1.30
N ASN A 238 6.65 8.04 -0.41
CA ASN A 238 7.77 7.68 0.46
C ASN A 238 7.31 7.50 1.90
N ILE A 239 7.41 6.26 2.40
CA ILE A 239 7.11 5.87 3.78
C ILE A 239 8.42 5.94 4.56
N VAL A 240 8.47 6.81 5.55
CA VAL A 240 9.67 7.07 6.34
C VAL A 240 9.49 6.53 7.74
N THR A 241 10.46 5.72 8.19
CA THR A 241 10.62 5.33 9.59
C THR A 241 11.81 6.13 10.15
N ASP A 242 11.72 6.62 11.37
CA ASP A 242 12.79 7.40 11.97
C ASP A 242 13.22 6.77 13.29
N ILE A 243 14.43 6.21 13.31
CA ILE A 243 14.95 5.49 14.47
C ILE A 243 15.64 6.43 15.44
N ALA A 244 16.49 7.30 14.92
CA ALA A 244 17.33 8.18 15.75
C ALA A 244 16.48 9.23 16.50
N ARG A 245 15.30 9.55 15.97
CA ARG A 245 14.34 10.49 16.58
C ARG A 245 13.38 9.86 17.56
N GLN A 246 13.31 8.53 17.62
CA GLN A 246 12.43 7.86 18.59
C GLN A 246 13.00 8.02 19.99
N GLN A 247 12.15 8.38 20.92
CA GLN A 247 12.53 8.42 22.34
C GLN A 247 12.72 7.03 22.89
N ARG A 248 13.53 6.94 23.97
CA ARG A 248 13.55 5.71 24.75
C ARG A 248 12.17 5.41 25.29
N GLY A 249 11.65 4.24 24.98
CA GLY A 249 10.32 3.89 25.40
C GLY A 249 9.91 2.47 25.00
N PHE A 250 8.82 2.07 25.59
CA PHE A 250 8.15 0.81 25.30
C PHE A 250 6.67 1.10 25.08
N LYS A 251 6.13 0.59 23.99
CA LYS A 251 4.71 0.71 23.66
C LYS A 251 4.10 -0.67 23.50
N ILE A 252 3.00 -0.92 24.19
CA ILE A 252 2.11 -2.04 23.90
C ILE A 252 0.76 -1.49 23.49
N LYS A 253 0.17 -2.01 22.42
CA LYS A 253 -1.14 -1.62 21.91
C LYS A 253 -1.95 -2.86 21.61
N GLN A 254 -3.15 -2.92 22.15
CA GLN A 254 -4.16 -3.94 21.84
C GLN A 254 -5.30 -3.29 21.10
N GLU A 255 -5.71 -3.87 19.97
CA GLU A 255 -6.83 -3.44 19.15
C GLU A 255 -7.83 -4.57 19.01
N ALA A 256 -9.13 -4.22 19.01
CA ALA A 256 -10.24 -5.13 18.75
C ALA A 256 -11.28 -4.45 17.86
N GLY A 257 -11.99 -5.21 17.04
CA GLY A 257 -13.00 -4.68 16.12
C GLY A 257 -13.99 -5.73 15.63
N ASN A 258 -14.81 -5.35 14.65
CA ASN A 258 -15.73 -6.27 14.00
C ASN A 258 -15.01 -7.51 13.44
N ASN A 259 -15.76 -8.59 13.24
CA ASN A 259 -15.33 -9.81 12.56
C ASN A 259 -14.07 -10.41 13.22
N ALA A 260 -14.13 -10.55 14.55
CA ALA A 260 -13.03 -11.08 15.37
C ALA A 260 -11.66 -10.44 15.07
N PHE A 261 -11.64 -9.16 14.67
CA PHE A 261 -10.38 -8.46 14.46
C PHE A 261 -9.67 -8.22 15.78
N TYR A 262 -8.45 -8.73 15.89
CA TYR A 262 -7.52 -8.49 17.00
C TYR A 262 -6.14 -8.18 16.45
N LYS A 263 -5.51 -7.13 17.01
CA LYS A 263 -4.14 -6.76 16.69
C LYS A 263 -3.40 -6.40 17.96
N THR A 264 -2.29 -7.07 18.20
CA THR A 264 -1.37 -6.78 19.31
C THR A 264 -0.07 -6.25 18.73
N THR A 265 0.35 -5.05 19.15
CA THR A 265 1.60 -4.42 18.73
C THR A 265 2.47 -4.16 19.95
N VAL A 266 3.74 -4.52 19.85
CA VAL A 266 4.76 -4.24 20.86
C VAL A 266 5.92 -3.54 20.17
N ASN A 267 6.25 -2.33 20.62
CA ASN A 267 7.39 -1.57 20.12
C ASN A 267 8.32 -1.20 21.27
N PHE A 268 9.61 -1.29 21.03
CA PHE A 268 10.66 -0.84 21.93
C PHE A 268 11.62 0.08 21.19
N SER A 269 11.98 1.20 21.79
CA SER A 269 13.04 2.08 21.30
C SER A 269 14.03 2.38 22.42
N SER A 270 15.32 2.28 22.11
CA SER A 270 16.37 2.63 23.06
C SER A 270 16.53 4.14 23.27
N GLY A 271 16.00 4.96 22.33
CA GLY A 271 16.45 6.33 22.16
C GLY A 271 17.92 6.36 21.74
N LEU A 272 18.47 7.56 21.59
CA LEU A 272 19.89 7.73 21.25
C LEU A 272 20.75 7.56 22.51
N MET A 273 21.44 6.41 22.59
CA MET A 273 22.34 6.04 23.70
C MET A 273 23.72 6.64 23.47
N ASN A 274 24.27 7.35 24.49
CA ASN A 274 25.62 7.94 24.47
C ASN A 274 25.91 8.80 23.23
N GLY A 275 24.87 9.39 22.62
CA GLY A 275 24.98 10.17 21.40
C GLY A 275 25.42 9.39 20.14
N LYS A 276 25.49 8.05 20.20
CA LYS A 276 26.07 7.24 19.12
C LYS A 276 25.16 6.15 18.57
N THR A 277 24.33 5.53 19.39
CA THR A 277 23.60 4.33 18.97
C THR A 277 22.13 4.45 19.34
N ALA A 278 21.26 4.18 18.41
CA ALA A 278 19.82 4.03 18.65
C ALA A 278 19.32 2.75 17.98
N PHE A 279 18.40 2.04 18.62
CA PHE A 279 17.72 0.92 17.98
C PHE A 279 16.23 0.88 18.30
N THR A 280 15.46 0.33 17.40
CA THR A 280 14.02 0.13 17.52
C THR A 280 13.68 -1.29 17.12
N LEU A 281 12.83 -1.94 17.90
CA LEU A 281 12.28 -3.26 17.64
C LEU A 281 10.76 -3.16 17.67
N GLY A 282 10.10 -3.75 16.69
CA GLY A 282 8.64 -3.83 16.58
C GLY A 282 8.19 -5.25 16.28
N LEU A 283 7.13 -5.69 16.95
CA LEU A 283 6.48 -6.96 16.70
C LEU A 283 4.96 -6.74 16.71
N THR A 284 4.28 -7.25 15.69
CA THR A 284 2.82 -7.18 15.59
C THR A 284 2.24 -8.54 15.25
N ARG A 285 1.14 -8.90 15.92
CA ARG A 285 0.29 -10.06 15.59
C ARG A 285 -1.09 -9.53 15.20
N LYS A 286 -1.58 -9.89 14.00
CA LYS A 286 -2.92 -9.54 13.49
C LYS A 286 -3.69 -10.81 13.13
N ILE A 287 -4.93 -10.89 13.58
CA ILE A 287 -5.90 -11.92 13.21
C ILE A 287 -7.27 -11.28 12.99
N GLY A 288 -8.13 -11.92 12.23
CA GLY A 288 -9.52 -11.50 12.00
C GLY A 288 -10.20 -12.38 10.98
N ASP A 289 -11.55 -12.39 10.99
CA ASP A 289 -12.33 -13.20 10.04
C ASP A 289 -12.63 -12.45 8.72
N GLY A 290 -12.50 -11.09 8.72
CA GLY A 290 -12.93 -10.25 7.60
C GLY A 290 -14.47 -10.12 7.52
N LEU A 291 -14.96 -9.21 6.66
CA LEU A 291 -16.39 -9.11 6.38
C LEU A 291 -16.86 -10.19 5.40
N PRO A 292 -16.17 -10.43 4.24
CA PRO A 292 -16.57 -11.50 3.35
C PRO A 292 -16.32 -12.86 4.00
N ASP A 293 -17.21 -13.80 3.74
CA ASP A 293 -17.08 -15.18 4.19
C ASP A 293 -15.71 -15.75 3.85
N GLN A 294 -15.05 -16.36 4.83
CA GLN A 294 -13.73 -16.96 4.70
C GLN A 294 -12.61 -16.00 4.26
N ALA A 295 -12.81 -14.68 4.38
CA ALA A 295 -11.74 -13.67 4.17
C ALA A 295 -10.92 -13.42 5.45
N TRP A 296 -10.63 -14.51 6.19
CA TRP A 296 -9.84 -14.45 7.42
C TRP A 296 -8.40 -13.99 7.16
N THR A 297 -7.75 -13.43 8.17
CA THR A 297 -6.33 -13.05 8.13
C THR A 297 -5.56 -13.59 9.32
N SER A 298 -4.31 -13.94 9.09
CA SER A 298 -3.35 -14.35 10.11
C SER A 298 -1.98 -13.83 9.71
N ALA A 299 -1.51 -12.77 10.34
CA ALA A 299 -0.25 -12.12 10.02
C ALA A 299 0.59 -11.89 11.26
N TRP A 300 1.89 -12.03 11.10
CA TRP A 300 2.91 -11.48 11.97
C TRP A 300 3.62 -10.37 11.21
N SER A 301 4.11 -9.38 11.89
CA SER A 301 5.08 -8.47 11.31
C SER A 301 6.17 -8.15 12.32
N TYR A 302 7.36 -7.94 11.80
CA TYR A 302 8.52 -7.58 12.60
C TYR A 302 9.26 -6.42 11.94
N PHE A 303 9.81 -5.57 12.77
CA PHE A 303 10.64 -4.46 12.40
C PHE A 303 11.84 -4.40 13.33
N GLY A 304 13.03 -4.29 12.75
CA GLY A 304 14.27 -4.07 13.46
C GLY A 304 15.04 -2.94 12.79
N ALA A 305 15.52 -1.99 13.58
CA ALA A 305 16.28 -0.90 13.02
C ALA A 305 17.39 -0.48 14.01
N LEU A 306 18.57 -0.17 13.48
CA LEU A 306 19.75 0.27 14.21
C LEU A 306 20.34 1.49 13.51
N SER A 307 20.55 2.58 14.25
CA SER A 307 21.37 3.72 13.83
C SER A 307 22.65 3.76 14.61
N PHE A 308 23.77 3.88 13.95
CA PHE A 308 25.10 3.98 14.54
C PHE A 308 25.89 5.16 13.96
N PHE A 309 26.21 6.14 14.80
CA PHE A 309 27.08 7.27 14.47
C PHE A 309 28.53 6.84 14.75
N ALA A 310 29.20 6.31 13.73
CA ALA A 310 30.57 5.82 13.84
C ALA A 310 31.55 6.97 14.13
N SER A 311 31.28 8.15 13.59
CA SER A 311 31.99 9.42 13.87
C SER A 311 31.04 10.59 13.63
N GLU A 312 31.53 11.82 13.78
CA GLU A 312 30.77 13.05 13.43
C GLU A 312 30.45 13.14 11.93
N THR A 313 31.15 12.41 11.08
CA THR A 313 31.00 12.42 9.64
C THR A 313 30.40 11.15 9.05
N HIS A 314 30.29 10.08 9.82
CA HIS A 314 29.81 8.79 9.36
C HIS A 314 28.63 8.29 10.17
N LYS A 315 27.51 8.01 9.52
CA LYS A 315 26.33 7.37 10.08
C LYS A 315 26.01 6.08 9.30
N ILE A 316 25.64 5.04 10.01
CA ILE A 316 25.19 3.76 9.45
C ILE A 316 23.82 3.45 10.01
N ASP A 317 22.85 3.19 9.14
CA ASP A 317 21.53 2.69 9.52
C ASP A 317 21.33 1.29 8.93
N LEU A 318 20.86 0.36 9.76
CA LEU A 318 20.43 -0.98 9.34
C LEU A 318 18.94 -1.10 9.59
N PHE A 319 18.19 -1.56 8.60
CA PHE A 319 16.75 -1.82 8.67
C PHE A 319 16.44 -3.24 8.27
N VAL A 320 15.55 -3.86 9.00
CA VAL A 320 14.98 -5.17 8.67
C VAL A 320 13.48 -5.08 8.86
N VAL A 321 12.72 -5.44 7.84
CA VAL A 321 11.26 -5.47 7.90
C VAL A 321 10.73 -6.71 7.19
N GLY A 322 9.66 -7.29 7.72
CA GLY A 322 8.96 -8.39 7.08
C GLY A 322 7.62 -8.67 7.75
N ALA A 323 6.70 -9.19 6.95
CA ALA A 323 5.33 -9.51 7.37
C ALA A 323 4.90 -10.88 6.81
N PRO A 324 5.30 -12.00 7.46
CA PRO A 324 4.75 -13.30 7.10
C PRO A 324 3.24 -13.33 7.36
N GLN A 325 2.46 -13.59 6.32
CA GLN A 325 1.01 -13.57 6.37
C GLN A 325 0.37 -14.72 5.58
N ARG A 326 -0.86 -15.06 5.97
CA ARG A 326 -1.78 -15.94 5.24
C ARG A 326 -3.19 -15.37 5.41
N HIS A 327 -3.97 -15.32 4.32
CA HIS A 327 -5.36 -14.87 4.37
C HIS A 327 -6.23 -15.53 3.32
N GLY A 328 -7.52 -15.66 3.61
CA GLY A 328 -8.53 -16.01 2.65
C GLY A 328 -8.88 -14.82 1.75
N HIS A 329 -9.29 -15.07 0.51
CA HIS A 329 -9.40 -14.03 -0.51
C HIS A 329 -10.74 -14.10 -1.24
N ARG A 330 -11.44 -12.96 -1.37
CA ARG A 330 -12.56 -12.77 -2.30
C ARG A 330 -12.02 -12.11 -3.56
N LEU A 331 -11.66 -12.94 -4.56
CA LEU A 331 -10.91 -12.46 -5.73
C LEU A 331 -11.81 -11.94 -6.86
N TYR A 332 -13.04 -12.46 -6.98
CA TYR A 332 -13.86 -12.19 -8.15
C TYR A 332 -14.99 -11.21 -7.87
N LYS A 333 -15.11 -10.19 -8.73
CA LYS A 333 -16.26 -9.31 -8.78
C LYS A 333 -17.50 -10.09 -9.23
N GLN A 334 -18.67 -9.74 -8.70
CA GLN A 334 -19.96 -10.36 -9.02
C GLN A 334 -20.93 -9.28 -9.51
N SER A 335 -22.11 -9.69 -10.04
CA SER A 335 -23.19 -8.75 -10.31
C SER A 335 -23.69 -8.11 -9.01
N ILE A 336 -24.20 -6.90 -9.07
CA ILE A 336 -24.73 -6.19 -7.92
C ILE A 336 -25.84 -7.00 -7.25
N ALA A 337 -26.74 -7.57 -8.04
CA ALA A 337 -27.87 -8.38 -7.56
C ALA A 337 -27.43 -9.68 -6.86
N THR A 338 -26.23 -10.19 -7.14
CA THR A 338 -25.66 -11.34 -6.43
C THR A 338 -25.38 -11.01 -4.97
N PHE A 339 -24.92 -9.78 -4.69
CA PHE A 339 -24.62 -9.32 -3.33
C PHE A 339 -25.84 -8.73 -2.64
N ASP A 340 -26.64 -7.91 -3.34
CA ASP A 340 -27.71 -7.12 -2.73
C ASP A 340 -28.79 -6.81 -3.77
N ALA A 341 -29.89 -7.57 -3.74
CA ALA A 341 -31.01 -7.38 -4.66
C ALA A 341 -31.77 -6.06 -4.44
N ASP A 342 -31.82 -5.56 -3.20
CA ASP A 342 -32.49 -4.28 -2.91
C ASP A 342 -31.67 -3.11 -3.45
N TYR A 343 -30.38 -3.15 -3.28
CA TYR A 343 -29.48 -2.15 -3.87
C TYR A 343 -29.52 -2.21 -5.39
N ALA A 344 -29.52 -3.41 -5.99
CA ALA A 344 -29.64 -3.61 -7.42
C ALA A 344 -30.96 -3.02 -7.96
N ARG A 345 -32.09 -3.28 -7.28
CA ARG A 345 -33.41 -2.72 -7.64
C ARG A 345 -33.41 -1.19 -7.57
N SER A 346 -32.74 -0.61 -6.58
CA SER A 346 -32.61 0.86 -6.44
C SER A 346 -31.86 1.50 -7.61
N LEU A 347 -31.04 0.71 -8.32
CA LEU A 347 -30.31 1.12 -9.54
C LEU A 347 -31.06 0.78 -10.84
N GLY A 348 -32.32 0.30 -10.75
CA GLY A 348 -33.14 -0.05 -11.90
C GLY A 348 -32.81 -1.41 -12.52
N ILE A 349 -32.10 -2.29 -11.80
CA ILE A 349 -31.74 -3.63 -12.29
C ILE A 349 -32.93 -4.58 -12.02
N ASP A 350 -33.28 -5.38 -13.02
CA ASP A 350 -34.22 -6.49 -12.83
C ASP A 350 -33.58 -7.55 -11.92
N VAL A 351 -34.28 -7.89 -10.86
CA VAL A 351 -33.82 -8.84 -9.84
C VAL A 351 -34.71 -10.08 -9.73
N SER A 352 -35.58 -10.33 -10.72
CA SER A 352 -36.50 -11.46 -10.72
C SER A 352 -35.80 -12.80 -10.57
N ASP A 353 -34.61 -12.95 -11.20
CA ASP A 353 -33.77 -14.16 -11.13
C ASP A 353 -32.54 -13.98 -10.22
N ALA A 354 -32.50 -12.92 -9.41
CA ALA A 354 -31.36 -12.63 -8.56
C ALA A 354 -31.24 -13.64 -7.40
N ARG A 355 -30.05 -14.15 -7.19
CA ARG A 355 -29.78 -15.12 -6.11
C ARG A 355 -29.64 -14.46 -4.75
N ASN A 356 -29.19 -13.18 -4.70
CA ASN A 356 -29.10 -12.36 -3.48
C ASN A 356 -28.42 -13.08 -2.29
N TYR A 357 -27.14 -13.42 -2.46
CA TYR A 357 -26.40 -14.19 -1.46
C TYR A 357 -25.97 -13.37 -0.23
N GLY A 358 -26.00 -12.04 -0.30
CA GLY A 358 -25.55 -11.15 0.75
C GLY A 358 -24.21 -10.45 0.41
N ILE A 359 -23.95 -9.36 1.13
CA ILE A 359 -22.76 -8.52 0.91
C ILE A 359 -21.48 -9.22 1.37
N ASP A 360 -21.57 -10.16 2.27
CA ASP A 360 -20.52 -11.04 2.79
C ASP A 360 -20.20 -12.23 1.88
N TYR A 361 -21.03 -12.48 0.87
CA TYR A 361 -20.82 -13.58 -0.06
C TYR A 361 -19.43 -13.63 -0.67
N ASN A 362 -18.80 -14.80 -0.61
CA ASN A 362 -17.51 -15.10 -1.23
C ASN A 362 -17.63 -16.39 -2.05
N PRO A 363 -17.47 -16.34 -3.38
CA PRO A 363 -17.60 -17.52 -4.26
C PRO A 363 -16.38 -18.47 -4.20
N ASN A 364 -15.37 -18.18 -3.40
CA ASN A 364 -14.07 -18.84 -3.47
C ASN A 364 -13.86 -19.91 -2.38
N TRP A 365 -14.93 -20.45 -1.81
CA TRP A 365 -14.87 -21.50 -0.80
C TRP A 365 -16.07 -22.46 -0.91
N GLY A 366 -15.99 -23.60 -0.26
CA GLY A 366 -17.08 -24.54 -0.11
C GLY A 366 -16.82 -25.53 1.02
N ARG A 367 -17.84 -26.29 1.42
CA ARG A 367 -17.72 -27.32 2.44
C ARG A 367 -16.87 -28.48 1.93
N SER A 368 -16.01 -29.00 2.78
CA SER A 368 -15.19 -30.17 2.51
C SER A 368 -16.05 -31.46 2.58
N PRO A 369 -15.99 -32.34 1.58
CA PRO A 369 -16.58 -33.67 1.69
C PRO A 369 -15.67 -34.65 2.46
N PHE A 370 -14.46 -34.25 2.83
CA PHE A 370 -13.49 -35.12 3.47
C PHE A 370 -13.47 -34.88 4.98
N SER A 371 -13.35 -35.93 5.77
CA SER A 371 -13.23 -35.85 7.23
C SER A 371 -11.90 -35.21 7.67
N SER A 372 -10.88 -35.39 6.85
CA SER A 372 -9.57 -34.74 6.97
C SER A 372 -8.92 -34.70 5.60
N TYR A 373 -8.05 -33.72 5.37
CA TYR A 373 -7.25 -33.66 4.16
C TYR A 373 -5.93 -32.94 4.40
N GLN A 374 -4.97 -33.17 3.53
CA GLN A 374 -3.64 -32.57 3.59
C GLN A 374 -3.44 -31.59 2.46
N GLU A 375 -2.60 -30.60 2.71
CA GLU A 375 -2.24 -29.56 1.77
C GLU A 375 -0.72 -29.44 1.67
N TYR A 376 -0.21 -29.30 0.46
CA TYR A 376 1.19 -29.01 0.23
C TYR A 376 1.43 -27.51 0.06
N TYR A 377 2.26 -26.91 0.86
CA TYR A 377 2.78 -25.56 0.65
C TYR A 377 4.10 -25.33 1.37
N ASN A 378 4.90 -24.36 0.88
CA ASN A 378 6.23 -24.06 1.41
C ASN A 378 7.19 -25.26 1.48
N GLY A 379 7.00 -26.25 0.61
CA GLY A 379 7.90 -27.40 0.54
C GLY A 379 7.54 -28.56 1.46
N GLN A 380 6.40 -28.53 2.14
CA GLN A 380 5.97 -29.52 3.12
C GLN A 380 4.48 -29.83 3.00
N VAL A 381 4.10 -31.03 3.43
CA VAL A 381 2.73 -31.44 3.61
C VAL A 381 2.26 -31.01 5.01
N HIS A 382 1.09 -30.39 5.06
CA HIS A 382 0.45 -29.92 6.29
C HIS A 382 -0.96 -30.47 6.37
N ASP A 383 -1.46 -30.65 7.59
CA ASP A 383 -2.89 -30.85 7.77
C ASP A 383 -3.64 -29.55 7.41
N ALA A 384 -4.85 -29.71 6.88
CA ALA A 384 -5.69 -28.58 6.56
C ALA A 384 -5.92 -27.69 7.81
N ARG A 385 -5.94 -26.37 7.59
CA ARG A 385 -6.25 -25.40 8.66
C ARG A 385 -7.65 -25.64 9.23
N ASP A 386 -8.60 -25.98 8.37
CA ASP A 386 -9.98 -26.29 8.69
C ASP A 386 -10.41 -27.47 7.82
N SER A 387 -10.67 -28.61 8.44
CA SER A 387 -11.07 -29.82 7.70
C SER A 387 -12.51 -29.75 7.16
N GLU A 388 -13.34 -28.83 7.66
CA GLU A 388 -14.72 -28.66 7.22
C GLU A 388 -14.86 -27.78 5.97
N ILE A 389 -13.81 -27.03 5.63
CA ILE A 389 -13.83 -26.02 4.56
C ILE A 389 -12.64 -26.16 3.64
N ILE A 390 -12.91 -26.15 2.34
CA ILE A 390 -11.88 -26.05 1.30
C ILE A 390 -11.96 -24.67 0.66
N MET A 391 -10.85 -23.91 0.79
CA MET A 391 -10.68 -22.61 0.14
C MET A 391 -10.08 -22.78 -1.25
N GLU A 392 -10.76 -22.24 -2.27
CA GLU A 392 -10.15 -22.13 -3.60
C GLU A 392 -9.10 -21.02 -3.63
N ARG A 393 -9.33 -19.92 -2.90
CA ARG A 393 -8.49 -18.72 -2.95
C ARG A 393 -7.96 -18.35 -1.57
N GLU A 394 -6.69 -18.63 -1.37
CA GLU A 394 -5.88 -18.14 -0.26
C GLU A 394 -4.65 -17.43 -0.81
N ASN A 395 -4.15 -16.49 -0.06
CA ASN A 395 -2.84 -15.89 -0.28
C ASN A 395 -1.95 -16.13 0.93
N PHE A 396 -0.69 -16.46 0.68
CA PHE A 396 0.34 -16.58 1.70
C PHE A 396 1.64 -16.03 1.15
N TYR A 397 2.31 -15.18 1.91
CA TYR A 397 3.56 -14.58 1.47
C TYR A 397 4.43 -14.13 2.64
N HIS A 398 5.75 -14.16 2.43
CA HIS A 398 6.73 -13.55 3.31
C HIS A 398 7.80 -12.87 2.46
N LYS A 399 7.93 -11.54 2.60
CA LYS A 399 8.87 -10.69 1.85
C LYS A 399 9.77 -9.92 2.82
N PRO A 400 10.77 -10.55 3.45
CA PRO A 400 11.75 -9.82 4.23
C PRO A 400 12.57 -8.87 3.34
N GLN A 401 12.85 -7.70 3.87
CA GLN A 401 13.74 -6.71 3.26
C GLN A 401 14.75 -6.22 4.28
N ILE A 402 15.99 -6.13 3.86
CA ILE A 402 17.11 -5.63 4.65
C ILE A 402 17.75 -4.48 3.89
N ASN A 403 17.93 -3.34 4.54
CA ASN A 403 18.59 -2.17 4.00
C ASN A 403 19.77 -1.80 4.91
N LEU A 404 20.92 -1.59 4.31
CA LEU A 404 22.10 -1.01 4.96
C LEU A 404 22.38 0.36 4.30
N ASN A 405 22.22 1.41 5.07
CA ASN A 405 22.45 2.77 4.61
C ASN A 405 23.74 3.29 5.27
N TRP A 406 24.66 3.78 4.46
CA TRP A 406 25.86 4.45 4.94
C TRP A 406 25.89 5.87 4.40
N TYR A 407 25.99 6.82 5.32
CA TYR A 407 26.06 8.24 5.05
C TYR A 407 27.43 8.76 5.42
N TRP A 408 27.99 9.59 4.55
CA TRP A 408 29.26 10.27 4.75
C TRP A 408 29.09 11.77 4.49
N THR A 409 29.39 12.59 5.52
CA THR A 409 29.28 14.04 5.50
C THR A 409 30.58 14.66 5.94
N PRO A 410 31.65 14.68 5.08
CA PRO A 410 32.98 15.16 5.45
C PRO A 410 33.01 16.64 5.83
N ASN A 411 32.10 17.42 5.29
CA ASN A 411 31.96 18.86 5.55
C ASN A 411 30.51 19.30 5.30
N GLU A 412 30.20 20.57 5.48
CA GLU A 412 28.86 21.12 5.28
C GLU A 412 28.42 21.21 3.81
N GLN A 413 29.32 21.05 2.87
CA GLN A 413 29.06 21.21 1.45
C GLN A 413 28.78 19.88 0.74
N PHE A 414 29.22 18.74 1.32
CA PHE A 414 29.13 17.44 0.65
C PHE A 414 28.47 16.39 1.51
N ILE A 415 27.48 15.71 0.94
CA ILE A 415 26.77 14.57 1.52
C ILE A 415 26.81 13.42 0.53
N LEU A 416 27.29 12.25 0.95
CA LEU A 416 27.20 11.00 0.22
C LEU A 416 26.30 10.01 0.96
N SER A 417 25.28 9.51 0.29
CA SER A 417 24.36 8.47 0.78
C SER A 417 24.55 7.21 -0.05
N ASN A 418 24.79 6.09 0.60
CA ASN A 418 24.86 4.76 -0.02
C ASN A 418 23.85 3.86 0.62
N VAL A 419 22.96 3.30 -0.16
CA VAL A 419 21.91 2.38 0.30
C VAL A 419 22.08 1.05 -0.42
N PHE A 420 22.42 0.02 0.33
CA PHE A 420 22.45 -1.37 -0.12
C PHE A 420 21.20 -2.06 0.38
N TYR A 421 20.48 -2.76 -0.45
CA TYR A 421 19.31 -3.49 -0.04
C TYR A 421 19.21 -4.87 -0.65
N PHE A 422 18.59 -5.75 0.11
CA PHE A 422 18.34 -7.13 -0.25
C PHE A 422 16.95 -7.54 0.17
N SER A 423 16.24 -8.25 -0.70
CA SER A 423 14.96 -8.90 -0.39
C SER A 423 14.93 -10.31 -0.96
N ARG A 424 14.44 -11.26 -0.18
CA ARG A 424 14.13 -12.62 -0.60
C ARG A 424 12.69 -12.92 -0.22
N GLY A 425 11.77 -12.86 -1.19
CA GLY A 425 10.37 -13.17 -0.97
C GLY A 425 10.03 -14.59 -1.42
N LYS A 426 9.09 -15.24 -0.72
CA LYS A 426 8.48 -16.49 -1.15
C LYS A 426 7.04 -16.57 -0.64
N GLY A 427 6.15 -17.03 -1.50
CA GLY A 427 4.75 -17.27 -1.18
C GLY A 427 3.94 -17.52 -2.43
N GLY A 428 2.63 -17.40 -2.33
CA GLY A 428 1.78 -17.62 -3.46
C GLY A 428 0.31 -17.45 -3.18
N GLY A 429 -0.49 -17.77 -4.19
CA GLY A 429 -1.95 -17.82 -4.09
C GLY A 429 -2.49 -19.14 -4.62
N THR A 430 -3.54 -19.63 -3.98
CA THR A 430 -4.18 -20.87 -4.39
C THR A 430 -5.14 -20.66 -5.55
N GLY A 431 -5.55 -21.72 -6.18
CA GLY A 431 -6.60 -21.76 -7.19
C GLY A 431 -6.83 -23.15 -7.72
N ARG A 432 -7.97 -23.28 -8.35
CA ARG A 432 -8.35 -24.55 -9.00
C ARG A 432 -7.60 -24.74 -10.31
N LEU A 433 -7.38 -25.98 -10.66
CA LEU A 433 -6.93 -26.46 -11.95
C LEU A 433 -7.77 -27.68 -12.35
N GLY A 434 -8.20 -27.75 -13.62
CA GLY A 434 -9.06 -28.80 -14.15
C GLY A 434 -10.53 -28.43 -14.14
N THR A 435 -11.41 -29.44 -14.13
CA THR A 435 -12.84 -29.28 -14.34
C THR A 435 -13.55 -28.48 -13.26
N ASN A 436 -14.49 -27.63 -13.67
CA ASN A 436 -15.28 -26.79 -12.74
C ASN A 436 -16.26 -27.66 -11.91
N PRO A 437 -16.17 -27.63 -10.57
CA PRO A 437 -17.07 -28.36 -9.67
C PRO A 437 -18.50 -27.78 -9.64
N ARG A 438 -18.76 -26.62 -10.27
CA ARG A 438 -20.00 -25.84 -10.19
C ARG A 438 -20.24 -25.27 -8.79
N SER A 439 -21.26 -24.44 -8.64
CA SER A 439 -21.69 -23.89 -7.36
C SER A 439 -22.98 -24.55 -6.88
N LEU A 440 -23.16 -24.60 -5.57
CA LEU A 440 -24.40 -24.95 -4.90
C LEU A 440 -25.42 -23.81 -4.99
N SER A 441 -26.64 -24.04 -4.51
CA SER A 441 -27.70 -23.02 -4.48
C SER A 441 -27.40 -21.83 -3.58
N ASP A 442 -26.53 -22.01 -2.59
CA ASP A 442 -26.02 -20.94 -1.71
C ASP A 442 -24.81 -20.19 -2.29
N GLY A 443 -24.38 -20.53 -3.48
CA GLY A 443 -23.25 -19.92 -4.19
C GLY A 443 -21.89 -20.49 -3.83
N SER A 444 -21.76 -21.31 -2.80
CA SER A 444 -20.50 -21.96 -2.42
C SER A 444 -20.08 -23.01 -3.46
N ILE A 445 -18.79 -23.35 -3.48
CA ILE A 445 -18.25 -24.37 -4.41
C ILE A 445 -18.73 -25.76 -4.01
N ASN A 446 -19.22 -26.53 -4.98
CA ASN A 446 -19.66 -27.91 -4.76
C ASN A 446 -18.48 -28.89 -4.76
N TRP A 447 -17.73 -28.95 -3.67
CA TRP A 447 -16.62 -29.89 -3.50
C TRP A 447 -17.11 -31.37 -3.38
N GLN A 448 -18.37 -31.58 -2.95
CA GLN A 448 -18.96 -32.91 -2.93
C GLN A 448 -18.98 -33.53 -4.34
N ARG A 449 -19.29 -32.71 -5.35
CA ARG A 449 -19.26 -33.17 -6.75
C ARG A 449 -17.87 -33.63 -7.18
N VAL A 450 -16.81 -33.04 -6.65
CA VAL A 450 -15.44 -33.49 -6.95
C VAL A 450 -15.20 -34.89 -6.40
N ALA A 451 -15.65 -35.16 -5.19
CA ALA A 451 -15.51 -36.44 -4.53
C ALA A 451 -16.37 -37.55 -5.20
N ASP A 452 -17.61 -37.19 -5.64
CA ASP A 452 -18.59 -38.18 -6.13
C ASP A 452 -18.55 -38.44 -7.65
N GLU A 453 -18.09 -37.41 -8.44
CA GLU A 453 -18.19 -37.48 -9.91
C GLU A 453 -16.85 -37.23 -10.63
N LEU A 454 -16.02 -36.35 -10.13
CA LEU A 454 -14.84 -35.86 -10.89
C LEU A 454 -13.58 -36.66 -10.58
N ASN A 455 -13.27 -36.85 -9.32
CA ASN A 455 -12.07 -37.57 -8.87
C ASN A 455 -12.44 -38.99 -8.41
N THR A 456 -13.01 -39.80 -9.30
CA THR A 456 -13.53 -41.14 -8.95
C THR A 456 -13.04 -42.26 -9.87
N GLN A 457 -12.44 -41.90 -11.02
CA GLN A 457 -12.00 -42.91 -12.00
C GLN A 457 -10.67 -43.51 -11.55
N THR A 458 -10.63 -44.86 -11.59
CA THR A 458 -9.37 -45.57 -11.38
C THR A 458 -8.39 -45.32 -12.51
N ALA A 459 -7.10 -45.52 -12.27
CA ALA A 459 -6.07 -45.37 -13.29
C ALA A 459 -6.29 -46.34 -14.46
N SER A 460 -6.82 -47.56 -14.18
CA SER A 460 -7.17 -48.51 -15.20
C SER A 460 -8.25 -47.99 -16.17
N ASP A 461 -9.20 -47.20 -15.67
CA ASP A 461 -10.28 -46.66 -16.49
C ASP A 461 -9.87 -45.34 -17.18
N ALA A 462 -9.15 -44.47 -16.46
CA ALA A 462 -8.81 -43.15 -16.92
C ALA A 462 -7.54 -43.11 -17.82
N HIS A 463 -6.52 -43.89 -17.46
CA HIS A 463 -5.18 -43.84 -18.04
C HIS A 463 -4.54 -45.25 -18.10
N PRO A 464 -5.11 -46.20 -18.84
CA PRO A 464 -4.60 -47.60 -18.93
C PRO A 464 -3.17 -47.69 -19.49
N ASP A 465 -2.75 -46.71 -20.29
CA ASP A 465 -1.39 -46.53 -20.80
C ASP A 465 -0.37 -46.26 -19.67
N LEU A 466 -0.71 -45.44 -18.71
CA LEU A 466 0.16 -45.15 -17.54
C LEU A 466 0.25 -46.36 -16.58
N VAL A 467 -0.83 -47.12 -16.46
CA VAL A 467 -0.83 -48.42 -15.72
C VAL A 467 0.07 -49.41 -16.43
N GLY A 468 -0.06 -49.55 -17.77
CA GLY A 468 0.77 -50.44 -18.58
C GLY A 468 2.26 -50.06 -18.54
N ALA A 469 2.58 -48.80 -18.43
CA ALA A 469 3.94 -48.29 -18.24
C ALA A 469 4.47 -48.44 -16.79
N GLY A 470 3.63 -48.83 -15.84
CA GLY A 470 3.99 -48.93 -14.41
C GLY A 470 4.18 -47.59 -13.68
N GLU A 471 3.64 -46.52 -14.25
CA GLU A 471 3.77 -45.16 -13.67
C GLU A 471 2.76 -44.90 -12.55
N VAL A 472 1.62 -45.57 -12.59
CA VAL A 472 0.55 -45.54 -11.58
C VAL A 472 0.02 -46.94 -11.30
N GLY A 473 -0.50 -47.17 -10.09
CA GLY A 473 -1.20 -48.43 -9.74
C GLY A 473 -2.59 -48.44 -10.35
N SER A 474 -3.06 -49.63 -10.74
CA SER A 474 -4.35 -49.81 -11.42
C SER A 474 -5.56 -49.28 -10.65
N SER A 475 -5.49 -49.31 -9.32
CA SER A 475 -6.53 -48.81 -8.39
C SER A 475 -6.37 -47.36 -7.94
N GLU A 476 -5.26 -46.68 -8.32
CA GLU A 476 -5.07 -45.28 -8.00
C GLU A 476 -6.13 -44.41 -8.70
N ILE A 477 -6.59 -43.36 -8.00
CA ILE A 477 -7.63 -42.48 -8.51
C ILE A 477 -7.02 -41.30 -9.26
N ALA A 478 -7.45 -41.05 -10.48
CA ALA A 478 -7.06 -39.96 -11.31
C ALA A 478 -7.82 -38.68 -10.94
N ALA A 479 -7.11 -37.58 -10.69
CA ALA A 479 -7.72 -36.28 -10.44
C ALA A 479 -8.11 -35.58 -11.75
N ARG A 480 -9.37 -35.16 -11.87
CA ARG A 480 -9.86 -34.21 -12.89
C ARG A 480 -9.93 -32.81 -12.40
N THR A 481 -9.87 -32.62 -11.09
CA THR A 481 -9.86 -31.31 -10.42
C THR A 481 -8.91 -31.36 -9.25
N VAL A 482 -8.03 -30.36 -9.16
CA VAL A 482 -7.07 -30.20 -8.07
C VAL A 482 -7.02 -28.74 -7.61
N ILE A 483 -6.55 -28.53 -6.39
CA ILE A 483 -6.10 -27.19 -5.97
C ILE A 483 -4.59 -27.11 -6.16
N ARG A 484 -4.16 -26.00 -6.75
CA ARG A 484 -2.75 -25.69 -6.98
C ARG A 484 -2.33 -24.43 -6.23
N ASN A 485 -1.06 -24.32 -5.90
CA ASN A 485 -0.41 -23.05 -5.56
C ASN A 485 0.12 -22.39 -6.85
N SER A 486 -0.01 -21.07 -6.98
CA SER A 486 0.84 -20.24 -7.83
C SER A 486 1.92 -19.64 -6.94
N VAL A 487 3.11 -20.22 -6.98
CA VAL A 487 4.23 -19.79 -6.13
C VAL A 487 5.03 -18.72 -6.86
N ASN A 488 5.35 -17.67 -6.13
CA ASN A 488 6.23 -16.60 -6.56
C ASN A 488 7.35 -16.48 -5.53
N GLN A 489 8.57 -16.64 -6.00
CA GLN A 489 9.78 -16.43 -5.18
C GLN A 489 10.65 -15.41 -5.88
N HIS A 490 11.30 -14.52 -5.13
CA HIS A 490 12.23 -13.60 -5.73
C HIS A 490 13.52 -13.44 -4.91
N PHE A 491 14.57 -13.07 -5.63
CA PHE A 491 15.82 -12.54 -5.10
C PHE A 491 16.03 -11.15 -5.70
N TRP A 492 16.17 -10.15 -4.86
CA TRP A 492 16.32 -8.76 -5.27
C TRP A 492 17.49 -8.12 -4.55
N TYR A 493 18.43 -7.61 -5.31
CA TYR A 493 19.60 -6.88 -4.84
C TYR A 493 19.56 -5.47 -5.43
N GLY A 494 19.92 -4.48 -4.63
CA GLY A 494 20.02 -3.14 -5.14
C GLY A 494 21.07 -2.29 -4.41
N TYR A 495 21.55 -1.31 -5.15
CA TYR A 495 22.42 -0.26 -4.66
C TYR A 495 21.93 1.07 -5.18
N LEU A 496 21.75 2.03 -4.28
CA LEU A 496 21.42 3.40 -4.58
C LEU A 496 22.48 4.30 -3.96
N GLY A 497 23.28 4.97 -4.78
CA GLY A 497 24.26 5.97 -4.37
C GLY A 497 23.79 7.37 -4.78
N THR A 498 23.78 8.30 -3.83
CA THR A 498 23.41 9.71 -4.07
C THR A 498 24.46 10.61 -3.46
N ALA A 499 24.98 11.55 -4.22
CA ALA A 499 25.85 12.61 -3.73
C ALA A 499 25.16 13.96 -3.91
N GLU A 500 25.20 14.80 -2.89
CA GLU A 500 24.77 16.20 -2.92
C GLU A 500 25.97 17.08 -2.64
N TYR A 501 26.20 18.05 -3.50
CA TYR A 501 27.29 19.01 -3.39
C TYR A 501 26.78 20.44 -3.50
N ARG A 502 26.95 21.21 -2.43
CA ARG A 502 26.66 22.64 -2.43
C ARG A 502 27.79 23.38 -3.11
N LEU A 503 27.59 23.75 -4.38
CA LEU A 503 28.55 24.45 -5.20
C LEU A 503 28.79 25.91 -4.70
N SER A 504 27.71 26.51 -4.17
CA SER A 504 27.72 27.85 -3.57
C SER A 504 26.50 28.01 -2.66
N ASP A 505 26.30 29.18 -2.08
CA ASP A 505 25.07 29.48 -1.31
C ASP A 505 23.82 29.49 -2.17
N ILE A 506 23.96 29.58 -3.50
CA ILE A 506 22.85 29.60 -4.48
C ILE A 506 22.65 28.24 -5.10
N TYR A 507 23.70 27.52 -5.48
CA TYR A 507 23.60 26.32 -6.30
C TYR A 507 23.95 25.06 -5.54
N THR A 508 23.06 24.06 -5.66
CA THR A 508 23.26 22.69 -5.17
C THR A 508 23.16 21.71 -6.34
N LEU A 509 24.14 20.82 -6.47
CA LEU A 509 24.18 19.73 -7.44
C LEU A 509 23.93 18.41 -6.69
N ALA A 510 22.90 17.69 -7.07
CA ALA A 510 22.67 16.31 -6.65
C ALA A 510 22.88 15.38 -7.86
N PHE A 511 23.57 14.26 -7.65
CA PHE A 511 23.76 13.24 -8.69
C PHE A 511 23.85 11.86 -8.04
N GLY A 512 23.55 10.83 -8.81
CA GLY A 512 23.61 9.47 -8.26
C GLY A 512 23.43 8.39 -9.28
N ILE A 513 23.57 7.17 -8.79
CA ILE A 513 23.38 5.94 -9.55
C ILE A 513 22.46 4.99 -8.79
N ASP A 514 21.68 4.20 -9.53
CA ASP A 514 20.78 3.19 -9.00
C ASP A 514 20.99 1.90 -9.82
N LEU A 515 21.33 0.83 -9.14
CA LEU A 515 21.63 -0.46 -9.76
C LEU A 515 20.76 -1.53 -9.09
N ARG A 516 20.07 -2.35 -9.89
CA ARG A 516 19.17 -3.41 -9.41
C ARG A 516 19.34 -4.69 -10.20
N TYR A 517 19.29 -5.79 -9.50
CA TYR A 517 19.17 -7.12 -10.09
C TYR A 517 18.05 -7.87 -9.40
N TYR A 518 17.15 -8.41 -10.17
CA TYR A 518 15.98 -9.14 -9.71
C TYR A 518 15.85 -10.47 -10.48
N ARG A 519 15.55 -11.53 -9.77
CA ARG A 519 15.16 -12.82 -10.33
C ARG A 519 13.86 -13.23 -9.68
N GLY A 520 12.78 -13.22 -10.44
CA GLY A 520 11.48 -13.78 -10.09
C GLY A 520 11.42 -15.22 -10.56
N GLN A 521 11.03 -16.13 -9.69
CA GLN A 521 10.82 -17.55 -10.00
C GLN A 521 9.34 -17.83 -9.83
N HIS A 522 8.71 -18.35 -10.87
CA HIS A 522 7.27 -18.54 -10.94
C HIS A 522 6.96 -19.98 -11.33
N TRP A 523 6.17 -20.67 -10.49
CA TRP A 523 5.67 -21.99 -10.83
C TRP A 523 4.30 -22.24 -10.22
N ARG A 524 3.57 -23.19 -10.78
CA ARG A 524 2.43 -23.80 -10.09
C ARG A 524 2.83 -25.16 -9.57
N GLU A 525 2.29 -25.57 -8.43
CA GLU A 525 2.49 -26.89 -7.83
C GLU A 525 1.16 -27.41 -7.31
N VAL A 526 0.98 -28.73 -7.34
CA VAL A 526 -0.20 -29.37 -6.81
C VAL A 526 -0.24 -29.18 -5.29
N ARG A 527 -1.27 -28.49 -4.81
CA ARG A 527 -1.49 -28.25 -3.37
C ARG A 527 -2.33 -29.36 -2.72
N ASN A 528 -3.42 -29.77 -3.40
CA ASN A 528 -4.39 -30.73 -2.89
C ASN A 528 -5.01 -31.49 -4.06
N LEU A 529 -4.98 -32.81 -4.00
CA LEU A 529 -5.52 -33.73 -5.02
C LEU A 529 -7.02 -33.99 -4.85
N LEU A 530 -7.66 -33.44 -3.80
CA LEU A 530 -9.09 -33.52 -3.54
C LEU A 530 -9.60 -35.00 -3.56
N GLY A 531 -8.94 -35.85 -2.78
CA GLY A 531 -9.28 -37.27 -2.63
C GLY A 531 -8.73 -38.20 -3.68
N ALA A 532 -8.08 -37.69 -4.72
CA ALA A 532 -7.39 -38.50 -5.73
C ALA A 532 -5.92 -38.77 -5.35
N ASP A 533 -5.25 -39.66 -6.10
CA ASP A 533 -3.86 -40.07 -5.87
C ASP A 533 -2.87 -39.35 -6.78
N TYR A 534 -3.30 -38.97 -7.99
CA TYR A 534 -2.44 -38.28 -8.96
C TYR A 534 -3.25 -37.37 -9.92
N TYR A 535 -2.54 -36.43 -10.56
CA TYR A 535 -3.02 -35.57 -11.64
C TYR A 535 -2.13 -35.74 -12.87
N VAL A 536 -2.72 -35.72 -14.08
CA VAL A 536 -1.95 -35.85 -15.35
C VAL A 536 -1.68 -34.46 -15.92
N PHE A 537 -0.40 -34.15 -16.14
CA PHE A 537 0.03 -32.92 -16.81
C PHE A 537 1.14 -33.20 -17.84
N PRO A 538 0.82 -33.27 -19.15
CA PRO A 538 1.75 -33.72 -20.19
C PRO A 538 2.61 -32.62 -20.81
N TRP A 539 2.43 -31.35 -20.41
CA TRP A 539 3.06 -30.19 -21.05
C TRP A 539 4.48 -29.87 -20.56
N ASP A 540 4.97 -30.56 -19.55
CA ASP A 540 6.38 -30.51 -19.15
C ASP A 540 7.19 -31.40 -20.11
N ARG A 541 7.82 -30.76 -21.13
CA ARG A 541 8.58 -31.45 -22.19
C ARG A 541 9.90 -32.07 -21.71
N ASN A 542 10.29 -31.74 -20.45
CA ASN A 542 11.53 -32.23 -19.83
C ASN A 542 11.27 -33.30 -18.77
N ALA A 543 10.01 -33.56 -18.43
CA ALA A 543 9.64 -34.62 -17.49
C ALA A 543 9.68 -36.02 -18.13
N THR A 544 10.07 -37.01 -17.33
CA THR A 544 10.06 -38.40 -17.72
C THR A 544 8.67 -39.03 -17.60
N THR A 545 7.76 -38.37 -16.85
CA THR A 545 6.37 -38.83 -16.63
C THR A 545 5.42 -37.63 -16.65
N SER A 546 4.20 -37.86 -17.13
CA SER A 546 3.09 -36.90 -17.03
C SER A 546 2.35 -36.96 -15.69
N VAL A 547 2.62 -37.94 -14.86
CA VAL A 547 2.01 -38.14 -13.53
C VAL A 547 2.54 -37.09 -12.57
N LYS A 548 1.62 -36.39 -11.89
CA LYS A 548 1.94 -35.32 -10.89
C LYS A 548 1.26 -35.67 -9.57
N ARG A 549 2.00 -35.53 -8.48
CA ARG A 549 1.56 -35.71 -7.10
C ARG A 549 1.66 -34.42 -6.29
N LEU A 550 1.33 -34.44 -5.00
CA LEU A 550 1.44 -33.28 -4.12
C LEU A 550 2.85 -32.68 -4.19
N GLY A 551 2.90 -31.37 -4.46
CA GLY A 551 4.14 -30.61 -4.59
C GLY A 551 4.78 -30.62 -5.98
N ASP A 552 4.31 -31.48 -6.90
CA ASP A 552 4.82 -31.51 -8.27
C ASP A 552 4.39 -30.26 -9.06
N LYS A 553 5.27 -29.82 -9.94
CA LYS A 553 5.04 -28.61 -10.74
C LYS A 553 4.11 -28.89 -11.92
N VAL A 554 3.16 -27.97 -12.14
CA VAL A 554 2.12 -28.04 -13.18
C VAL A 554 1.91 -26.68 -13.83
N SER A 555 1.26 -26.63 -14.98
CA SER A 555 0.88 -25.46 -15.77
C SER A 555 2.03 -24.61 -16.29
N TYR A 556 2.85 -24.05 -15.43
CA TYR A 556 4.03 -23.26 -15.79
C TYR A 556 5.15 -23.37 -14.75
N HIS A 557 6.38 -23.21 -15.24
CA HIS A 557 7.58 -23.09 -14.43
C HIS A 557 8.59 -22.25 -15.19
N ASN A 558 8.78 -20.99 -14.76
CA ASN A 558 9.66 -20.05 -15.43
C ASN A 558 10.33 -19.08 -14.45
N ASP A 559 11.43 -18.48 -14.90
CA ASP A 559 12.08 -17.36 -14.23
C ASP A 559 12.00 -16.11 -15.11
N GLY A 560 11.70 -14.98 -14.47
CA GLY A 560 11.89 -13.65 -15.02
C GLY A 560 13.12 -13.00 -14.40
N LEU A 561 14.05 -12.54 -15.22
CA LEU A 561 15.24 -11.84 -14.78
C LEU A 561 15.18 -10.39 -15.25
N THR A 562 15.39 -9.48 -14.30
CA THR A 562 15.45 -8.04 -14.59
C THR A 562 16.76 -7.48 -14.07
N ARG A 563 17.49 -6.77 -14.94
CA ARG A 563 18.60 -5.91 -14.56
C ARG A 563 18.27 -4.47 -14.89
N TRP A 564 18.58 -3.59 -13.97
CA TRP A 564 18.30 -2.18 -14.14
C TRP A 564 19.49 -1.36 -13.67
N GLY A 565 19.89 -0.42 -14.48
CA GLY A 565 20.95 0.53 -14.16
C GLY A 565 20.54 1.92 -14.62
N GLY A 566 20.62 2.90 -13.71
CA GLY A 566 20.29 4.28 -14.00
C GLY A 566 21.21 5.26 -13.31
N GLY A 567 21.34 6.43 -13.92
CA GLY A 567 22.04 7.58 -13.35
C GLY A 567 21.17 8.83 -13.45
N PHE A 568 21.33 9.74 -12.51
CA PHE A 568 20.60 11.01 -12.49
C PHE A 568 21.50 12.16 -12.07
N ALA A 569 21.13 13.36 -12.49
CA ALA A 569 21.71 14.62 -12.02
C ALA A 569 20.61 15.68 -11.89
N GLN A 570 20.69 16.50 -10.84
CA GLN A 570 19.82 17.64 -10.62
C GLN A 570 20.65 18.84 -10.18
N LEU A 571 20.45 19.94 -10.85
CA LEU A 571 20.97 21.26 -10.44
C LEU A 571 19.81 22.07 -9.87
N GLU A 572 19.95 22.54 -8.64
CA GLU A 572 19.01 23.42 -7.98
C GLU A 572 19.66 24.79 -7.74
N GLY A 573 18.92 25.86 -8.03
CA GLY A 573 19.32 27.23 -7.76
C GLY A 573 18.32 27.90 -6.80
N ARG A 574 18.81 28.52 -5.72
CA ARG A 574 18.03 29.26 -4.73
C ARG A 574 18.40 30.73 -4.74
N PHE A 575 17.51 31.60 -5.23
CA PHE A 575 17.69 33.02 -5.39
C PHE A 575 16.69 33.76 -4.49
N ASN A 576 17.08 34.27 -3.35
CA ASN A 576 16.19 35.01 -2.43
C ASN A 576 14.77 34.40 -2.31
N ASN A 577 13.83 34.83 -3.18
CA ASN A 577 12.45 34.42 -3.21
C ASN A 577 12.11 33.46 -4.37
N PHE A 578 13.09 33.01 -5.14
CA PHE A 578 12.88 32.11 -6.27
C PHE A 578 13.78 30.86 -6.16
N THR A 579 13.22 29.69 -6.36
CA THR A 579 13.95 28.42 -6.47
C THR A 579 13.67 27.80 -7.83
N ALA A 580 14.70 27.28 -8.51
CA ALA A 580 14.52 26.55 -9.76
C ALA A 580 15.35 25.27 -9.74
N PHE A 581 14.89 24.27 -10.48
CA PHE A 581 15.66 23.06 -10.69
C PHE A 581 15.60 22.57 -12.16
N LEU A 582 16.69 21.93 -12.54
CA LEU A 582 16.77 21.09 -13.74
C LEU A 582 17.20 19.68 -13.30
N SER A 583 16.39 18.67 -13.59
CA SER A 583 16.67 17.27 -13.29
C SER A 583 16.69 16.44 -14.58
N THR A 584 17.67 15.59 -14.72
CA THR A 584 17.79 14.63 -15.83
C THR A 584 18.20 13.26 -15.32
N SER A 585 17.68 12.22 -15.94
CA SER A 585 18.10 10.85 -15.67
C SER A 585 18.14 10.02 -16.94
N GLY A 586 19.01 9.00 -16.96
CA GLY A 586 19.04 7.97 -17.97
C GLY A 586 19.08 6.60 -17.34
N SER A 587 18.44 5.60 -17.96
CA SER A 587 18.40 4.24 -17.46
C SER A 587 18.46 3.21 -18.58
N ILE A 588 18.90 2.00 -18.24
CA ILE A 588 18.81 0.80 -19.07
C ILE A 588 18.12 -0.28 -18.26
N THR A 589 17.05 -0.83 -18.80
CA THR A 589 16.33 -1.99 -18.24
C THR A 589 16.55 -3.18 -19.16
N GLY A 590 17.11 -4.25 -18.62
CA GLY A 590 17.28 -5.51 -19.35
C GLY A 590 16.35 -6.57 -18.79
N TYR A 591 15.68 -7.30 -19.67
CA TYR A 591 14.80 -8.43 -19.35
C TYR A 591 15.32 -9.71 -19.98
N LYS A 592 15.10 -10.84 -19.29
CA LYS A 592 15.38 -12.18 -19.79
C LYS A 592 14.38 -13.17 -19.17
N ARG A 593 13.86 -14.13 -19.98
CA ARG A 593 12.96 -15.18 -19.51
C ARG A 593 13.59 -16.55 -19.71
N ILE A 594 13.40 -17.46 -18.74
CA ILE A 594 13.80 -18.85 -18.80
C ILE A 594 12.55 -19.69 -18.56
N ASP A 595 12.26 -20.64 -19.43
CA ASP A 595 11.15 -21.59 -19.30
C ASP A 595 11.68 -23.00 -19.06
N TYR A 596 11.18 -23.65 -18.02
CA TYR A 596 11.62 -24.98 -17.61
C TYR A 596 10.74 -26.12 -18.11
N PHE A 597 9.54 -25.80 -18.66
CA PHE A 597 8.64 -26.79 -19.21
C PHE A 597 8.80 -26.96 -20.72
N ARG A 598 9.32 -25.98 -21.40
CA ARG A 598 9.68 -26.06 -22.83
C ARG A 598 10.89 -26.97 -23.03
N ALA A 599 10.91 -27.67 -24.18
CA ALA A 599 12.01 -28.58 -24.52
C ALA A 599 13.35 -27.84 -24.47
N LYS A 600 14.35 -28.46 -23.89
CA LYS A 600 15.71 -27.95 -23.88
C LYS A 600 16.24 -27.77 -25.30
N ILE A 601 16.97 -26.68 -25.53
CA ILE A 601 17.63 -26.37 -26.81
C ILE A 601 19.12 -26.61 -26.61
N ASN A 602 19.71 -27.54 -27.37
CA ASN A 602 21.13 -27.93 -27.28
C ASN A 602 21.58 -28.33 -25.85
N GLY A 603 20.65 -28.88 -25.03
CA GLY A 603 20.95 -29.29 -23.65
C GLY A 603 20.68 -28.21 -22.60
N ASP A 604 20.54 -26.96 -22.99
CA ASP A 604 20.21 -25.84 -22.09
C ASP A 604 18.70 -25.60 -22.00
N TRP A 605 18.24 -25.03 -20.89
CA TRP A 605 16.84 -24.61 -20.73
C TRP A 605 16.46 -23.61 -21.82
N ASP A 606 15.22 -23.66 -22.28
CA ASP A 606 14.70 -22.69 -23.23
C ASP A 606 14.68 -21.30 -22.57
N GLN A 607 15.50 -20.38 -23.10
CA GLN A 607 15.72 -19.04 -22.54
C GLN A 607 15.90 -18.01 -23.64
N THR A 608 15.43 -16.79 -23.38
CA THR A 608 15.61 -15.65 -24.28
C THR A 608 17.00 -15.05 -24.13
N ASP A 609 17.42 -14.25 -25.10
CA ASP A 609 18.48 -13.28 -24.88
C ASP A 609 18.03 -12.14 -23.96
N TRP A 610 18.98 -11.27 -23.61
CA TRP A 610 18.66 -10.06 -22.85
C TRP A 610 18.09 -8.98 -23.77
N GLU A 611 16.82 -8.65 -23.59
CA GLU A 611 16.18 -7.50 -24.22
C GLU A 611 16.41 -6.24 -23.40
N ASN A 612 16.99 -5.19 -24.03
CA ASN A 612 17.42 -3.99 -23.34
C ASN A 612 16.67 -2.76 -23.85
N PHE A 613 16.04 -2.02 -22.92
CA PHE A 613 15.29 -0.80 -23.17
C PHE A 613 15.99 0.38 -22.50
N LYS A 614 16.20 1.47 -23.26
CA LYS A 614 16.80 2.71 -22.76
C LYS A 614 15.68 3.66 -22.33
N GLY A 615 15.75 4.16 -21.09
CA GLY A 615 14.82 5.16 -20.55
C GLY A 615 15.54 6.49 -20.28
N TYR A 616 14.78 7.57 -20.24
CA TYR A 616 15.29 8.87 -19.83
C TYR A 616 14.19 9.76 -19.27
N THR A 617 14.59 10.73 -18.45
CA THR A 617 13.69 11.73 -17.89
C THR A 617 14.36 13.10 -17.93
N VAL A 618 13.58 14.13 -18.27
CA VAL A 618 14.01 15.54 -18.16
C VAL A 618 12.88 16.30 -17.47
N LYS A 619 13.18 17.03 -16.40
CA LYS A 619 12.25 17.85 -15.64
C LYS A 619 12.83 19.22 -15.37
N VAL A 620 12.02 20.25 -15.50
CA VAL A 620 12.34 21.64 -15.13
C VAL A 620 11.21 22.20 -14.29
N GLY A 621 11.54 22.88 -13.20
CA GLY A 621 10.56 23.52 -12.37
C GLY A 621 11.09 24.74 -11.63
N GLY A 622 10.18 25.60 -11.21
CA GLY A 622 10.52 26.77 -10.43
C GLY A 622 9.41 27.12 -9.43
N ASN A 623 9.81 27.61 -8.27
CA ASN A 623 8.93 28.15 -7.23
C ASN A 623 9.29 29.60 -6.96
N TYR A 624 8.28 30.47 -6.88
CA TYR A 624 8.39 31.90 -6.57
C TYR A 624 7.61 32.22 -5.30
N ASN A 625 8.30 32.69 -4.27
CA ASN A 625 7.70 33.17 -3.04
C ASN A 625 7.29 34.64 -3.20
N ALA A 626 6.08 34.88 -3.74
CA ALA A 626 5.58 36.23 -4.06
C ALA A 626 5.43 37.11 -2.82
N THR A 627 5.09 36.52 -1.67
CA THR A 627 5.03 37.16 -0.36
C THR A 627 5.53 36.16 0.72
N PRO A 628 5.71 36.61 1.97
CA PRO A 628 6.04 35.70 3.08
C PRO A 628 5.03 34.55 3.28
N VAL A 629 3.82 34.69 2.79
CA VAL A 629 2.73 33.69 2.96
C VAL A 629 2.22 33.08 1.65
N VAL A 630 2.57 33.62 0.49
CA VAL A 630 2.10 33.13 -0.82
C VAL A 630 3.27 32.68 -1.67
N ASN A 631 3.18 31.50 -2.25
CA ASN A 631 4.08 31.04 -3.29
C ASN A 631 3.32 30.57 -4.53
N MET A 632 3.99 30.58 -5.66
CA MET A 632 3.54 30.03 -6.95
C MET A 632 4.63 29.12 -7.49
N TYR A 633 4.24 28.04 -8.14
CA TYR A 633 5.21 27.14 -8.77
C TYR A 633 4.69 26.61 -10.09
N ALA A 634 5.63 26.25 -10.95
CA ALA A 634 5.33 25.52 -12.19
C ALA A 634 6.41 24.46 -12.43
N ASN A 635 6.03 23.35 -13.03
CA ASN A 635 6.96 22.35 -13.55
C ASN A 635 6.47 21.75 -14.86
N ILE A 636 7.43 21.28 -15.64
CA ILE A 636 7.22 20.55 -16.88
C ILE A 636 8.20 19.39 -16.92
N GLY A 637 7.78 18.27 -17.48
CA GLY A 637 8.67 17.14 -17.67
C GLY A 637 8.25 16.22 -18.79
N TRP A 638 9.25 15.52 -19.27
CA TRP A 638 9.14 14.46 -20.26
C TRP A 638 9.88 13.23 -19.76
N LEU A 639 9.27 12.06 -19.87
CA LEU A 639 9.92 10.80 -19.56
C LEU A 639 9.60 9.74 -20.62
N SER A 640 10.57 8.83 -20.81
CA SER A 640 10.43 7.58 -21.56
C SER A 640 10.90 6.43 -20.67
N THR A 641 10.09 5.40 -20.52
CA THR A 641 10.35 4.25 -19.64
C THR A 641 10.13 2.94 -20.36
N ALA A 642 10.91 1.91 -19.99
CA ALA A 642 10.70 0.56 -20.46
C ALA A 642 9.28 0.06 -20.20
N PRO A 643 8.68 -0.75 -21.08
CA PRO A 643 7.45 -1.49 -20.79
C PRO A 643 7.69 -2.43 -19.60
N LYS A 644 6.63 -2.87 -18.95
CA LYS A 644 6.75 -3.88 -17.89
C LYS A 644 7.15 -5.24 -18.49
N PHE A 645 7.84 -6.08 -17.71
CA PHE A 645 8.29 -7.42 -18.14
C PHE A 645 7.17 -8.23 -18.79
N ASP A 646 5.98 -8.21 -18.19
CA ASP A 646 4.79 -8.87 -18.68
C ASP A 646 4.30 -8.39 -20.07
N SER A 647 4.79 -7.26 -20.55
CA SER A 647 4.48 -6.72 -21.88
C SER A 647 5.57 -6.98 -22.92
N VAL A 648 6.62 -7.75 -22.57
CA VAL A 648 7.75 -8.02 -23.47
C VAL A 648 7.71 -9.42 -24.08
N TYR A 649 7.35 -10.43 -23.27
CA TYR A 649 7.41 -11.83 -23.72
C TYR A 649 6.05 -12.49 -23.76
N HIS A 650 5.80 -13.27 -24.80
CA HIS A 650 4.78 -14.31 -24.85
C HIS A 650 5.16 -15.52 -23.96
N TYR A 651 4.21 -16.42 -23.74
CA TYR A 651 4.47 -17.65 -22.98
C TYR A 651 5.46 -18.61 -23.67
N ASP A 652 5.63 -18.47 -25.00
CA ASP A 652 6.54 -19.27 -25.81
C ASP A 652 7.95 -18.68 -25.93
N ASN A 653 8.31 -17.72 -25.10
CA ASN A 653 9.55 -16.95 -25.13
C ASN A 653 9.74 -16.02 -26.35
N SER A 654 8.77 -15.94 -27.27
CA SER A 654 8.79 -14.93 -28.35
C SER A 654 8.51 -13.53 -27.80
N LEU A 655 8.95 -12.52 -28.52
CA LEU A 655 8.69 -11.12 -28.17
C LEU A 655 7.33 -10.66 -28.69
N TYR A 656 6.64 -9.80 -27.94
CA TYR A 656 5.54 -9.02 -28.50
C TYR A 656 6.07 -8.05 -29.56
N ASP A 657 5.42 -7.93 -30.70
CA ASP A 657 5.77 -7.01 -31.77
C ASP A 657 4.55 -6.13 -32.11
N PRO A 658 4.68 -4.77 -32.03
CA PRO A 658 5.83 -4.00 -31.57
C PRO A 658 5.95 -3.94 -30.04
N THR A 659 7.19 -3.93 -29.53
CA THR A 659 7.50 -3.61 -28.14
C THR A 659 8.20 -2.26 -28.07
N PHE A 660 7.64 -1.28 -27.38
CA PHE A 660 8.16 0.07 -27.30
C PHE A 660 8.06 0.67 -25.90
N ASN A 661 8.85 1.71 -25.66
CA ASN A 661 8.79 2.47 -24.42
C ASN A 661 7.49 3.23 -24.28
N GLU A 662 6.98 3.27 -23.06
CA GLU A 662 5.94 4.21 -22.69
C GLU A 662 6.53 5.62 -22.51
N LYS A 663 5.79 6.67 -22.91
CA LYS A 663 6.23 8.06 -22.80
C LYS A 663 5.21 8.90 -22.04
N VAL A 664 5.68 9.88 -21.30
CA VAL A 664 4.80 10.80 -20.56
C VAL A 664 5.28 12.23 -20.73
N ALA A 665 4.35 13.10 -21.11
CA ALA A 665 4.49 14.54 -21.05
C ALA A 665 3.61 15.10 -19.95
N SER A 666 4.14 15.94 -19.07
CA SER A 666 3.36 16.51 -17.96
C SER A 666 3.74 17.96 -17.71
N PHE A 667 2.71 18.74 -17.35
CA PHE A 667 2.81 20.14 -16.94
C PHE A 667 1.98 20.35 -15.68
N GLU A 668 2.52 21.09 -14.71
CA GLU A 668 1.83 21.47 -13.48
C GLU A 668 2.02 22.95 -13.17
N LEU A 669 0.98 23.55 -12.61
CA LEU A 669 0.97 24.94 -12.11
C LEU A 669 0.25 24.97 -10.76
N GLY A 670 0.89 25.53 -9.74
CA GLY A 670 0.27 25.60 -8.42
C GLY A 670 0.53 26.88 -7.67
N THR A 671 -0.27 27.09 -6.63
CA THR A 671 -0.09 28.19 -5.68
C THR A 671 -0.34 27.69 -4.26
N GLY A 672 0.45 28.18 -3.32
CA GLY A 672 0.32 27.88 -1.91
C GLY A 672 0.09 29.15 -1.09
N TYR A 673 -0.75 29.05 -0.06
CA TYR A 673 -0.89 30.01 1.01
C TYR A 673 -0.48 29.35 2.32
N PHE A 674 0.52 29.89 2.97
CA PHE A 674 1.09 29.37 4.20
C PHE A 674 1.17 30.45 5.28
N LYS A 675 0.27 30.40 6.24
CA LYS A 675 0.34 31.18 7.47
C LYS A 675 0.68 30.25 8.62
N ARG A 676 1.92 30.30 9.03
CA ARG A 676 2.55 29.38 9.99
C ARG A 676 1.64 29.09 11.19
N GLY A 677 1.43 27.78 11.47
CA GLY A 677 0.64 27.29 12.60
C GLY A 677 -0.86 27.59 12.56
N VAL A 678 -1.37 28.28 11.53
CA VAL A 678 -2.76 28.70 11.40
C VAL A 678 -3.42 28.10 10.17
N VAL A 679 -2.85 28.30 8.97
CA VAL A 679 -3.44 27.86 7.71
C VAL A 679 -2.36 27.45 6.73
N THR A 680 -2.56 26.29 6.11
CA THR A 680 -1.87 25.85 4.89
C THR A 680 -2.93 25.54 3.86
N ALA A 681 -2.87 26.17 2.69
CA ALA A 681 -3.76 25.88 1.59
C ALA A 681 -2.96 25.81 0.29
N ASN A 682 -3.22 24.81 -0.54
CA ASN A 682 -2.57 24.63 -1.84
C ASN A 682 -3.61 24.40 -2.91
N THR A 683 -3.35 24.97 -4.10
CA THR A 683 -4.12 24.69 -5.31
C THR A 683 -3.14 24.26 -6.39
N ASN A 684 -3.47 23.21 -7.12
CA ASN A 684 -2.64 22.70 -8.20
C ASN A 684 -3.49 22.37 -9.42
N PHE A 685 -3.07 22.81 -10.58
CA PHE A 685 -3.56 22.38 -11.90
C PHE A 685 -2.52 21.43 -12.50
N TYR A 686 -2.98 20.33 -13.12
CA TYR A 686 -2.10 19.39 -13.83
C TYR A 686 -2.68 19.00 -15.18
N TYR A 687 -1.75 18.75 -16.13
CA TYR A 687 -2.02 18.14 -17.44
C TYR A 687 -0.95 17.08 -17.69
N THR A 688 -1.36 15.83 -17.89
CA THR A 688 -0.46 14.72 -18.19
C THR A 688 -0.99 13.96 -19.39
N ARG A 689 -0.14 13.75 -20.39
CA ARG A 689 -0.39 12.86 -21.52
C ARG A 689 0.49 11.62 -21.39
N TRP A 690 -0.12 10.45 -21.38
CA TRP A 690 0.54 9.16 -21.41
C TRP A 690 0.42 8.58 -22.82
N ILE A 691 1.54 8.26 -23.43
CA ILE A 691 1.67 7.89 -24.83
C ILE A 691 2.26 6.49 -24.90
N ASP A 692 1.76 5.68 -25.83
CA ASP A 692 2.26 4.32 -26.10
C ASP A 692 2.17 3.38 -24.88
N ARG A 693 1.14 3.51 -24.06
CA ARG A 693 0.98 2.64 -22.91
C ARG A 693 0.76 1.19 -23.32
N SER A 694 1.48 0.29 -22.66
CA SER A 694 1.28 -1.16 -22.73
C SER A 694 0.53 -1.66 -21.51
N TRP A 695 -0.57 -2.40 -21.74
CA TRP A 695 -1.42 -2.88 -20.65
C TRP A 695 -1.71 -4.38 -20.79
N PRO A 696 -0.97 -5.24 -20.05
CA PRO A 696 -1.25 -6.67 -19.98
C PRO A 696 -2.47 -6.94 -19.09
N LYS A 697 -3.36 -7.82 -19.54
CA LYS A 697 -4.53 -8.31 -18.80
C LYS A 697 -4.69 -9.80 -19.00
N SER A 698 -5.00 -10.55 -17.95
CA SER A 698 -5.41 -11.97 -18.07
C SER A 698 -6.89 -12.07 -17.81
N ILE A 699 -7.61 -12.75 -18.68
CA ILE A 699 -9.06 -12.96 -18.60
C ILE A 699 -9.30 -14.46 -18.63
N TYR A 700 -10.17 -14.95 -17.76
CA TYR A 700 -10.65 -16.33 -17.81
C TYR A 700 -11.96 -16.39 -18.60
N SER A 701 -12.00 -17.23 -19.62
CA SER A 701 -13.20 -17.49 -20.41
C SER A 701 -13.93 -18.71 -19.84
N GLU A 702 -15.09 -18.49 -19.23
CA GLU A 702 -15.95 -19.60 -18.74
C GLU A 702 -16.40 -20.51 -19.89
N LYS A 703 -16.60 -19.94 -21.09
CA LYS A 703 -17.06 -20.70 -22.27
C LYS A 703 -16.02 -21.68 -22.79
N LEU A 704 -14.74 -21.31 -22.71
CA LEU A 704 -13.62 -22.11 -23.22
C LEU A 704 -12.86 -22.84 -22.09
N ASP A 705 -13.27 -22.61 -20.84
CA ASP A 705 -12.64 -23.10 -19.59
C ASP A 705 -11.12 -22.88 -19.55
N GLN A 706 -10.66 -21.76 -20.14
CA GLN A 706 -9.22 -21.43 -20.18
C GLN A 706 -8.97 -19.93 -20.00
N ARG A 707 -7.75 -19.59 -19.61
CA ARG A 707 -7.29 -18.21 -19.53
C ARG A 707 -6.67 -17.73 -20.83
N PHE A 708 -6.90 -16.47 -21.10
CA PHE A 708 -6.27 -15.71 -22.18
C PHE A 708 -5.44 -14.59 -21.60
N ARG A 709 -4.25 -14.39 -22.14
CA ARG A 709 -3.45 -13.21 -21.90
C ARG A 709 -3.67 -12.25 -23.05
N PHE A 710 -4.04 -11.01 -22.71
CA PHE A 710 -4.23 -9.90 -23.63
C PHE A 710 -3.16 -8.88 -23.37
N LEU A 711 -2.52 -8.38 -24.41
CA LEU A 711 -1.68 -7.21 -24.36
C LEU A 711 -2.29 -6.11 -25.23
N LEU A 712 -2.76 -5.05 -24.57
CA LEU A 712 -3.15 -3.80 -25.23
C LEU A 712 -1.89 -2.97 -25.45
N ASN A 713 -1.52 -2.70 -26.69
CA ASN A 713 -0.34 -1.93 -27.03
C ASN A 713 -0.71 -0.58 -27.68
N GLY A 714 0.04 0.47 -27.32
CA GLY A 714 -0.07 1.79 -27.95
C GLY A 714 -1.34 2.55 -27.61
N ILE A 715 -1.89 2.36 -26.41
CA ILE A 715 -3.04 3.16 -25.98
C ILE A 715 -2.58 4.44 -25.28
N ASP A 716 -3.08 5.58 -25.75
CA ASP A 716 -2.79 6.90 -25.16
C ASP A 716 -3.87 7.30 -24.16
N ALA A 717 -3.47 8.01 -23.10
CA ALA A 717 -4.40 8.62 -22.15
C ALA A 717 -4.06 10.08 -21.86
N ARG A 718 -5.07 10.86 -21.50
CA ARG A 718 -4.94 12.22 -21.00
C ARG A 718 -5.52 12.31 -19.59
N HIS A 719 -4.72 12.85 -18.67
CA HIS A 719 -5.12 13.10 -17.29
C HIS A 719 -4.99 14.60 -17.01
N THR A 720 -6.11 15.26 -16.76
CA THR A 720 -6.15 16.69 -16.40
C THR A 720 -6.96 16.87 -15.14
N GLY A 721 -6.65 17.90 -14.37
CA GLY A 721 -7.46 18.24 -13.21
C GLY A 721 -6.96 19.41 -12.39
N ILE A 722 -7.77 19.76 -11.40
CA ILE A 722 -7.49 20.78 -10.39
C ILE A 722 -7.62 20.12 -9.02
N GLU A 723 -6.65 20.37 -8.18
CA GLU A 723 -6.59 19.90 -6.80
C GLU A 723 -6.52 21.08 -5.84
N PHE A 724 -7.19 20.95 -4.72
CA PHE A 724 -7.14 21.89 -3.61
C PHE A 724 -7.00 21.13 -2.31
N ASP A 725 -6.12 21.56 -1.42
CA ASP A 725 -6.02 21.09 -0.06
C ASP A 725 -5.92 22.25 0.94
N LEU A 726 -6.51 22.04 2.11
CA LEU A 726 -6.57 22.99 3.22
C LEU A 726 -6.31 22.27 4.54
N LYS A 727 -5.42 22.83 5.34
CA LYS A 727 -5.27 22.52 6.77
C LYS A 727 -5.34 23.85 7.54
N ALA A 728 -6.31 23.98 8.42
CA ALA A 728 -6.49 25.20 9.21
C ALA A 728 -6.71 24.86 10.68
N ARG A 729 -6.07 25.64 11.55
CA ARG A 729 -6.26 25.59 13.01
C ARG A 729 -6.63 26.97 13.52
N PRO A 730 -7.88 27.42 13.27
CA PRO A 730 -8.34 28.76 13.61
C PRO A 730 -8.38 29.00 15.11
N HIS A 731 -8.47 27.94 15.90
CA HIS A 731 -8.48 27.97 17.37
C HIS A 731 -7.71 26.75 17.89
N SER A 732 -7.13 26.87 19.09
CA SER A 732 -6.38 25.76 19.72
C SER A 732 -7.20 24.48 19.87
N MET A 733 -8.52 24.63 20.04
CA MET A 733 -9.47 23.51 20.18
C MET A 733 -10.08 23.02 18.88
N LEU A 734 -9.75 23.61 17.71
CA LEU A 734 -10.39 23.24 16.45
C LEU A 734 -9.37 23.12 15.32
N GLU A 735 -9.32 21.97 14.68
CA GLU A 735 -8.60 21.76 13.42
C GLU A 735 -9.61 21.40 12.32
N VAL A 736 -9.51 22.07 11.17
CA VAL A 736 -10.32 21.79 9.99
C VAL A 736 -9.39 21.41 8.85
N ARG A 737 -9.74 20.36 8.12
CA ARG A 737 -9.04 19.98 6.90
C ARG A 737 -10.06 19.78 5.78
N GLY A 738 -9.66 20.17 4.59
CA GLY A 738 -10.45 19.98 3.38
C GLY A 738 -9.58 19.61 2.22
N MET A 739 -10.06 18.75 1.35
CA MET A 739 -9.46 18.54 0.04
C MET A 739 -10.54 18.41 -1.02
N LEU A 740 -10.24 18.88 -2.22
CA LEU A 740 -11.05 18.72 -3.41
C LEU A 740 -10.14 18.33 -4.58
N SER A 741 -10.49 17.30 -5.30
CA SER A 741 -9.85 16.93 -6.56
C SER A 741 -10.91 16.81 -7.65
N LEU A 742 -10.72 17.52 -8.75
CA LEU A 742 -11.58 17.52 -9.92
C LEU A 742 -10.76 17.05 -11.11
N GLY A 743 -10.81 15.76 -11.40
CA GLY A 743 -10.12 15.14 -12.51
C GLY A 743 -11.01 14.97 -13.76
N ASN A 744 -10.36 14.88 -14.92
CA ASN A 744 -10.96 14.48 -16.18
C ASN A 744 -9.92 13.63 -16.93
N TRP A 745 -10.11 12.31 -16.88
CA TRP A 745 -9.16 11.33 -17.43
C TRP A 745 -9.85 10.51 -18.51
N GLU A 746 -9.21 10.41 -19.68
CA GLU A 746 -9.80 9.71 -20.82
C GLU A 746 -8.74 9.05 -21.71
N TRP A 747 -9.14 8.01 -22.42
CA TRP A 747 -8.38 7.34 -23.45
C TRP A 747 -8.51 8.10 -24.76
N LEU A 748 -7.39 8.27 -25.50
CA LEU A 748 -7.34 9.18 -26.65
C LEU A 748 -7.43 8.49 -27.99
N ASN A 749 -7.15 7.19 -28.06
CA ASN A 749 -7.16 6.41 -29.30
C ASN A 749 -7.75 5.01 -29.07
N ASP A 750 -8.04 4.36 -30.17
CA ASP A 750 -8.28 2.92 -30.23
C ASP A 750 -6.95 2.19 -30.25
N ALA A 751 -6.91 0.92 -29.83
CA ALA A 751 -5.67 0.17 -29.71
C ALA A 751 -5.79 -1.25 -30.25
N ASN A 752 -4.67 -1.81 -30.68
CA ASN A 752 -4.58 -3.21 -31.04
C ASN A 752 -4.31 -4.07 -29.82
N VAL A 753 -4.95 -5.23 -29.76
CA VAL A 753 -4.73 -6.23 -28.73
C VAL A 753 -4.16 -7.48 -29.36
N THR A 754 -3.07 -7.95 -28.82
CA THR A 754 -2.57 -9.29 -29.06
C THR A 754 -3.02 -10.19 -27.93
N PHE A 755 -3.54 -11.38 -28.24
CA PHE A 755 -3.94 -12.35 -27.24
C PHE A 755 -3.33 -13.73 -27.50
N SER A 756 -3.09 -14.48 -26.43
CA SER A 756 -2.68 -15.88 -26.48
C SER A 756 -3.39 -16.69 -25.40
N PRO A 757 -3.86 -17.92 -25.70
CA PRO A 757 -4.34 -18.84 -24.69
C PRO A 757 -3.22 -19.26 -23.73
N GLU A 758 -3.55 -19.50 -22.44
CA GLU A 758 -2.56 -19.99 -21.46
C GLU A 758 -2.15 -21.45 -21.77
N GLU A 759 -3.09 -22.26 -22.30
CA GLU A 759 -2.88 -23.67 -22.59
C GLU A 759 -2.20 -23.95 -23.94
N ASP A 760 -2.41 -23.06 -24.93
CA ASP A 760 -1.71 -23.07 -26.20
C ASP A 760 -1.12 -21.69 -26.53
N PRO A 761 0.04 -21.35 -25.97
CA PRO A 761 0.66 -20.06 -26.18
C PRO A 761 1.03 -19.77 -27.64
N SER A 762 1.09 -20.79 -28.52
CA SER A 762 1.39 -20.62 -29.95
C SER A 762 0.19 -20.10 -30.76
N ALA A 763 -1.03 -20.21 -30.23
CA ALA A 763 -2.24 -19.71 -30.85
C ALA A 763 -2.42 -18.21 -30.61
N ILE A 764 -1.55 -17.40 -31.24
CA ILE A 764 -1.58 -15.93 -31.13
C ILE A 764 -2.63 -15.36 -32.07
N GLY A 765 -3.50 -14.48 -31.55
CA GLY A 765 -4.47 -13.74 -32.34
C GLY A 765 -4.43 -12.24 -32.03
N ASN A 766 -4.98 -11.44 -32.97
CA ASN A 766 -5.06 -9.99 -32.81
C ASN A 766 -6.49 -9.51 -33.06
N PHE A 767 -6.90 -8.45 -32.37
CA PHE A 767 -8.14 -7.74 -32.65
C PHE A 767 -8.04 -6.26 -32.25
N GLN A 768 -8.92 -5.43 -32.81
CA GLN A 768 -9.02 -4.01 -32.53
C GLN A 768 -9.92 -3.77 -31.31
N VAL A 769 -9.47 -2.90 -30.41
CA VAL A 769 -10.24 -2.41 -29.26
C VAL A 769 -10.60 -0.94 -29.47
N TYR A 770 -11.88 -0.63 -29.35
CA TYR A 770 -12.42 0.70 -29.57
C TYR A 770 -12.61 1.44 -28.24
N ALA A 771 -11.54 2.11 -27.78
CA ALA A 771 -11.47 2.77 -26.47
C ALA A 771 -11.43 4.30 -26.53
N LYS A 772 -11.28 4.89 -27.71
CA LYS A 772 -11.19 6.36 -27.86
C LYS A 772 -12.38 7.07 -27.25
N GLY A 773 -12.12 8.03 -26.33
CA GLY A 773 -13.14 8.83 -25.65
C GLY A 773 -13.71 8.19 -24.39
N LEU A 774 -13.37 6.93 -24.09
CA LEU A 774 -13.76 6.30 -22.83
C LEU A 774 -13.04 6.97 -21.65
N LYS A 775 -13.74 7.13 -20.53
CA LYS A 775 -13.14 7.59 -19.28
C LYS A 775 -12.21 6.52 -18.67
N VAL A 776 -11.11 6.94 -18.08
CA VAL A 776 -10.24 6.03 -17.32
C VAL A 776 -11.01 5.59 -16.09
N GLY A 777 -11.23 4.28 -15.96
CA GLY A 777 -11.94 3.65 -14.84
C GLY A 777 -11.02 3.31 -13.66
N ASP A 778 -11.56 2.53 -12.71
CA ASP A 778 -10.84 2.00 -11.54
C ASP A 778 -10.46 3.08 -10.48
N SER A 779 -10.97 4.31 -10.64
CA SER A 779 -10.72 5.40 -9.69
C SER A 779 -11.76 6.51 -9.87
N ALA A 780 -12.26 7.07 -8.76
CA ALA A 780 -13.14 8.23 -8.81
C ALA A 780 -12.39 9.45 -9.35
N GLN A 781 -12.92 10.06 -10.42
CA GLN A 781 -12.28 11.22 -11.05
C GLN A 781 -12.45 12.50 -10.24
N LYS A 782 -13.50 12.57 -9.40
CA LYS A 782 -13.75 13.70 -8.51
C LYS A 782 -13.89 13.22 -7.07
N THR A 783 -13.15 13.84 -6.17
CA THR A 783 -13.18 13.50 -4.75
C THR A 783 -13.21 14.76 -3.89
N LEU A 784 -13.96 14.68 -2.78
CA LEU A 784 -14.03 15.70 -1.74
C LEU A 784 -13.82 15.03 -0.39
N ALA A 785 -12.96 15.59 0.45
CA ALA A 785 -12.92 15.22 1.87
C ALA A 785 -12.95 16.47 2.76
N LEU A 786 -13.73 16.39 3.83
CA LEU A 786 -13.82 17.41 4.88
C LEU A 786 -13.66 16.75 6.23
N SER A 787 -12.80 17.28 7.07
CA SER A 787 -12.55 16.75 8.41
C SER A 787 -12.54 17.87 9.42
N GLY A 788 -13.36 17.76 10.48
CA GLY A 788 -13.33 18.61 11.65
C GLY A 788 -12.84 17.81 12.86
N THR A 789 -11.82 18.29 13.55
CA THR A 789 -11.33 17.70 14.79
C THR A 789 -11.42 18.72 15.91
N ILE A 790 -12.08 18.34 17.00
CA ILE A 790 -12.16 19.15 18.22
C ILE A 790 -11.29 18.55 19.32
N PHE A 791 -10.68 19.44 20.10
CA PHE A 791 -9.83 19.13 21.27
C PHE A 791 -10.44 19.81 22.50
N PRO A 792 -11.54 19.25 23.07
CA PRO A 792 -12.29 19.92 24.17
C PRO A 792 -11.47 20.12 25.42
N THR A 793 -10.57 19.21 25.69
CA THR A 793 -9.62 19.27 26.81
C THR A 793 -8.34 18.53 26.42
N ARG A 794 -7.29 18.70 27.19
CA ARG A 794 -6.02 18.03 26.96
C ARG A 794 -6.17 16.51 26.92
N GLY A 795 -5.57 15.88 25.94
CA GLY A 795 -5.59 14.44 25.72
C GLY A 795 -6.90 13.91 25.10
N LEU A 796 -7.97 14.70 25.01
CA LEU A 796 -9.24 14.31 24.40
C LEU A 796 -9.38 14.92 23.00
N TYR A 797 -9.71 14.09 22.02
CA TYR A 797 -10.10 14.57 20.70
C TYR A 797 -11.31 13.81 20.18
N ALA A 798 -12.08 14.46 19.31
CA ALA A 798 -13.09 13.85 18.49
C ALA A 798 -13.01 14.41 17.07
N SER A 799 -13.06 13.57 16.06
CA SER A 799 -12.93 13.94 14.65
C SER A 799 -14.03 13.32 13.83
N LEU A 800 -14.69 14.12 13.02
CA LEU A 800 -15.63 13.68 12.00
C LEU A 800 -14.99 13.90 10.63
N ASN A 801 -15.02 12.88 9.78
CA ASN A 801 -14.43 12.89 8.46
C ASN A 801 -15.48 12.49 7.43
N LEU A 802 -15.86 13.42 6.53
CA LEU A 802 -16.74 13.21 5.39
C LEU A 802 -15.89 13.03 4.14
N ARG A 803 -16.19 12.02 3.34
CA ARG A 803 -15.63 11.82 2.00
C ARG A 803 -16.75 11.63 1.00
N ARG A 804 -16.61 12.25 -0.17
CA ARG A 804 -17.51 12.09 -1.30
C ARG A 804 -16.72 11.69 -2.54
N PHE A 805 -17.18 10.64 -3.21
CA PHE A 805 -16.59 10.12 -4.44
C PHE A 805 -17.60 10.25 -5.57
N MET A 806 -17.14 10.79 -6.69
CA MET A 806 -17.99 11.15 -7.82
C MET A 806 -17.29 10.83 -9.15
N ASP A 807 -18.06 10.67 -10.19
CA ASP A 807 -17.58 10.40 -11.55
C ASP A 807 -16.59 9.22 -11.57
N HIS A 808 -16.98 8.13 -10.90
CA HIS A 808 -16.26 6.88 -10.94
C HIS A 808 -16.80 6.01 -12.08
N TYR A 809 -15.94 5.61 -13.01
CA TYR A 809 -16.29 4.77 -14.14
C TYR A 809 -15.77 3.35 -13.95
N ALA A 810 -16.54 2.36 -14.38
CA ALA A 810 -16.12 0.98 -14.46
C ALA A 810 -14.91 0.85 -15.41
N LYS A 811 -13.98 -0.02 -15.08
CA LYS A 811 -12.82 -0.31 -15.92
C LYS A 811 -13.29 -1.06 -17.15
N PHE A 812 -13.04 -0.53 -18.37
CA PHE A 812 -13.43 -1.23 -19.57
C PHE A 812 -12.72 -2.58 -19.73
N ASP A 813 -13.43 -3.54 -20.30
CA ASP A 813 -12.87 -4.83 -20.68
C ASP A 813 -12.55 -4.81 -22.19
N PRO A 814 -11.29 -5.00 -22.59
CA PRO A 814 -10.92 -5.08 -24.00
C PRO A 814 -11.77 -6.05 -24.83
N ALA A 815 -12.16 -7.19 -24.23
CA ALA A 815 -12.97 -8.20 -24.91
C ALA A 815 -14.39 -7.73 -25.23
N ASN A 816 -14.92 -6.72 -24.51
CA ASN A 816 -16.24 -6.15 -24.72
C ASN A 816 -16.23 -4.87 -25.60
N ARG A 817 -15.07 -4.53 -26.20
CA ARG A 817 -14.88 -3.32 -26.99
C ARG A 817 -14.38 -3.59 -28.41
N THR A 818 -14.85 -4.68 -29.01
CA THR A 818 -14.42 -5.16 -30.34
C THR A 818 -15.29 -4.69 -31.48
N ASP A 819 -16.44 -4.03 -31.23
CA ASP A 819 -17.32 -3.46 -32.24
C ASP A 819 -17.03 -1.97 -32.46
N ALA A 820 -16.73 -1.59 -33.70
CA ALA A 820 -16.44 -0.19 -34.11
C ALA A 820 -17.61 0.76 -33.87
N SER A 821 -18.84 0.25 -33.92
CA SER A 821 -20.07 1.01 -33.68
C SER A 821 -20.37 1.24 -32.20
N ASP A 822 -19.80 0.43 -31.31
CA ASP A 822 -19.96 0.58 -29.87
C ASP A 822 -19.01 1.64 -29.33
N ARG A 823 -19.55 2.86 -29.19
CA ARG A 823 -18.85 4.01 -28.60
C ARG A 823 -19.48 4.47 -27.28
N LYS A 824 -20.37 3.64 -26.69
CA LYS A 824 -21.01 3.95 -25.42
C LYS A 824 -19.96 4.05 -24.32
N GLN A 825 -20.10 5.05 -23.44
CA GLN A 825 -19.20 5.24 -22.30
C GLN A 825 -19.25 4.03 -21.36
N SER A 826 -18.14 3.69 -20.72
CA SER A 826 -18.14 2.72 -19.62
C SER A 826 -19.13 3.13 -18.54
N TRP A 827 -19.75 2.16 -17.90
CA TRP A 827 -20.74 2.45 -16.87
C TRP A 827 -20.18 3.36 -15.78
N GLN A 828 -20.93 4.44 -15.48
CA GLN A 828 -20.61 5.35 -14.39
C GLN A 828 -21.26 4.85 -13.11
N LEU A 829 -20.46 4.57 -12.08
CA LEU A 829 -20.91 4.12 -10.78
C LEU A 829 -21.70 5.23 -10.06
N PRO A 830 -22.66 4.87 -9.20
CA PRO A 830 -23.32 5.83 -8.32
C PRO A 830 -22.32 6.58 -7.44
N ASN A 831 -22.56 7.88 -7.27
CA ASN A 831 -21.80 8.70 -6.32
C ASN A 831 -22.13 8.25 -4.89
N TYR A 832 -21.16 8.29 -3.99
CA TYR A 832 -21.38 7.90 -2.61
C TYR A 832 -20.65 8.79 -1.59
N ASN A 833 -21.12 8.76 -0.34
CA ASN A 833 -20.55 9.54 0.75
C ASN A 833 -20.19 8.58 1.90
N LEU A 834 -19.00 8.76 2.47
CA LEU A 834 -18.57 8.02 3.64
C LEU A 834 -18.30 8.99 4.79
N ILE A 835 -18.92 8.74 5.92
CA ILE A 835 -18.65 9.49 7.15
C ILE A 835 -17.96 8.55 8.13
N ASN A 836 -16.82 9.00 8.66
CA ASN A 836 -16.09 8.27 9.69
C ASN A 836 -16.01 9.12 10.97
N LEU A 837 -16.08 8.45 12.11
CA LEU A 837 -15.91 9.04 13.43
C LEU A 837 -14.65 8.47 14.10
N HIS A 838 -13.81 9.34 14.61
CA HIS A 838 -12.63 8.97 15.38
C HIS A 838 -12.62 9.75 16.70
N ALA A 839 -12.36 9.07 17.79
CA ALA A 839 -12.21 9.69 19.10
C ALA A 839 -11.07 9.04 19.87
N GLY A 840 -10.45 9.80 20.75
CA GLY A 840 -9.41 9.25 21.61
C GLY A 840 -9.20 10.08 22.85
N TYR A 841 -8.78 9.39 23.90
CA TYR A 841 -8.47 10.01 25.17
C TYR A 841 -7.16 9.43 25.72
N THR A 842 -6.23 10.33 26.00
CA THR A 842 -5.00 10.03 26.73
C THR A 842 -5.22 10.38 28.19
N LEU A 843 -5.16 9.40 29.06
CA LEU A 843 -5.32 9.62 30.50
C LEU A 843 -4.23 10.56 31.02
N PRO A 844 -4.54 11.47 31.95
CA PRO A 844 -3.53 12.33 32.57
C PRO A 844 -2.38 11.52 33.18
N GLY A 845 -1.16 12.04 33.06
CA GLY A 845 0.05 11.38 33.55
C GLY A 845 -0.04 10.96 35.03
N ASN A 846 0.62 9.85 35.38
CA ASN A 846 0.70 9.21 36.70
C ASN A 846 -0.46 8.32 37.14
N THR A 847 -1.47 8.06 36.35
CA THR A 847 -2.54 7.10 36.70
C THR A 847 -1.99 5.66 36.77
N PHE A 848 -0.97 5.34 35.97
CA PHE A 848 -0.30 4.03 35.93
C PHE A 848 1.23 4.15 35.88
N GLY A 849 1.85 4.78 36.87
CA GLY A 849 3.28 5.04 36.89
C GLY A 849 3.69 6.18 35.96
N ASN A 850 4.87 6.07 35.28
CA ASN A 850 5.36 7.12 34.38
C ASN A 850 4.84 6.97 32.93
N GLY A 851 4.02 5.94 32.65
CA GLY A 851 3.52 5.67 31.32
C GLY A 851 2.18 6.37 31.03
N LYS A 852 1.89 6.55 29.76
CA LYS A 852 0.62 7.14 29.26
C LYS A 852 -0.31 6.05 28.75
N VAL A 853 -1.52 6.02 29.25
CA VAL A 853 -2.60 5.13 28.75
C VAL A 853 -3.45 5.91 27.76
N LYS A 854 -3.66 5.35 26.56
CA LYS A 854 -4.48 5.98 25.53
C LYS A 854 -5.56 5.01 25.06
N LEU A 855 -6.80 5.49 25.05
CA LEU A 855 -7.95 4.78 24.50
C LEU A 855 -8.38 5.46 23.21
N GLN A 856 -8.65 4.69 22.14
CA GLN A 856 -9.14 5.23 20.87
C GLN A 856 -10.32 4.42 20.35
N LEU A 857 -11.24 5.10 19.68
CA LEU A 857 -12.38 4.52 18.96
C LEU A 857 -12.38 5.04 17.54
N HIS A 858 -12.56 4.14 16.59
CA HIS A 858 -12.78 4.44 15.21
C HIS A 858 -14.07 3.77 14.74
N VAL A 859 -14.93 4.54 14.08
CA VAL A 859 -16.11 4.02 13.39
C VAL A 859 -16.03 4.45 11.95
N PHE A 860 -15.91 3.49 11.06
CA PHE A 860 -15.85 3.70 9.61
C PHE A 860 -17.22 3.48 9.00
N ASN A 861 -17.56 4.28 7.98
CA ASN A 861 -18.87 4.25 7.34
C ASN A 861 -20.01 4.33 8.39
N LEU A 862 -20.01 5.42 9.16
CA LEU A 862 -20.90 5.63 10.31
C LEU A 862 -22.39 5.48 9.95
N LEU A 863 -22.77 5.93 8.76
CA LEU A 863 -24.15 5.89 8.26
C LEU A 863 -24.54 4.56 7.62
N ASP A 864 -23.62 3.61 7.54
CA ASP A 864 -23.82 2.29 6.92
C ASP A 864 -24.20 2.37 5.43
N GLU A 865 -23.58 3.34 4.73
CA GLU A 865 -23.80 3.59 3.30
C GLU A 865 -23.45 2.33 2.49
N ARG A 866 -24.33 1.94 1.57
CA ARG A 866 -24.07 0.90 0.57
C ARG A 866 -23.49 1.56 -0.67
N TYR A 867 -22.32 1.10 -1.14
CA TYR A 867 -21.63 1.70 -2.25
C TYR A 867 -20.81 0.67 -3.03
N ILE A 868 -20.50 1.03 -4.27
CA ILE A 868 -19.63 0.24 -5.15
C ILE A 868 -18.25 0.86 -5.09
N SER A 869 -17.27 0.09 -4.63
CA SER A 869 -15.89 0.54 -4.47
C SER A 869 -15.04 0.34 -5.73
N ASP A 870 -15.40 -0.62 -6.59
CA ASP A 870 -14.67 -0.97 -7.80
C ASP A 870 -15.59 -1.75 -8.76
N ALA A 871 -15.45 -1.54 -10.08
CA ALA A 871 -16.26 -2.20 -11.09
C ALA A 871 -15.49 -2.49 -12.38
N ASP A 872 -15.78 -3.63 -13.00
CA ASP A 872 -15.45 -3.94 -14.38
C ASP A 872 -16.70 -3.72 -15.26
N ASP A 873 -16.51 -3.10 -16.42
CA ASP A 873 -17.56 -2.78 -17.37
C ASP A 873 -18.07 -4.06 -18.05
N GLY A 874 -19.37 -4.20 -18.15
CA GLY A 874 -20.01 -5.31 -18.85
C GLY A 874 -20.25 -5.03 -20.32
N ASN A 875 -20.84 -6.00 -21.04
CA ASN A 875 -21.10 -5.93 -22.47
C ASN A 875 -22.15 -4.88 -22.87
N ASN A 876 -23.05 -4.50 -21.95
CA ASN A 876 -24.07 -3.49 -22.21
C ASN A 876 -23.68 -2.11 -21.70
N HIS A 877 -22.52 -1.98 -21.03
CA HIS A 877 -22.03 -0.73 -20.43
C HIS A 877 -23.06 -0.10 -19.49
N ASP A 878 -23.63 -0.92 -18.61
CA ASP A 878 -24.68 -0.56 -17.65
C ASP A 878 -24.50 -1.31 -16.31
N ALA A 879 -25.32 -0.93 -15.33
CA ALA A 879 -25.28 -1.53 -14.00
C ALA A 879 -25.61 -3.01 -13.99
N ALA A 880 -26.47 -3.48 -14.90
CA ALA A 880 -26.95 -4.86 -14.93
C ALA A 880 -25.86 -5.84 -15.41
N SER A 881 -25.06 -5.41 -16.39
CA SER A 881 -23.98 -6.23 -16.95
C SER A 881 -22.64 -6.07 -16.20
N ALA A 882 -22.47 -5.01 -15.41
CA ALA A 882 -21.23 -4.75 -14.67
C ALA A 882 -20.95 -5.81 -13.60
N ARG A 883 -19.65 -6.03 -13.34
CA ARG A 883 -19.17 -6.84 -12.21
C ARG A 883 -18.54 -5.91 -11.18
N VAL A 884 -18.88 -6.05 -9.89
CA VAL A 884 -18.50 -5.09 -8.86
C VAL A 884 -17.89 -5.74 -7.63
N PHE A 885 -17.11 -4.94 -6.88
CA PHE A 885 -16.94 -5.12 -5.45
C PHE A 885 -17.76 -4.07 -4.72
N LEU A 886 -18.62 -4.53 -3.80
CA LEU A 886 -19.27 -3.62 -2.85
C LEU A 886 -18.29 -3.17 -1.79
N GLY A 887 -18.41 -1.92 -1.37
CA GLY A 887 -17.63 -1.38 -0.27
C GLY A 887 -18.04 -1.96 1.07
N LEU A 888 -17.14 -1.89 2.04
CA LEU A 888 -17.37 -2.44 3.37
C LEU A 888 -18.40 -1.60 4.15
N LEU A 889 -19.33 -2.28 4.81
CA LEU A 889 -20.35 -1.69 5.66
C LEU A 889 -19.73 -1.03 6.91
N ARG A 890 -20.57 -0.52 7.82
CA ARG A 890 -20.12 0.10 9.06
C ARG A 890 -19.25 -0.85 9.88
N ARG A 891 -18.05 -0.36 10.21
CA ARG A 891 -17.09 -1.08 11.05
C ARG A 891 -16.64 -0.21 12.20
N TRP A 892 -16.29 -0.85 13.32
CA TRP A 892 -15.68 -0.18 14.45
C TRP A 892 -14.38 -0.87 14.85
N ASN A 893 -13.49 -0.09 15.43
CA ASN A 893 -12.25 -0.55 16.04
C ASN A 893 -12.00 0.25 17.32
N ILE A 894 -11.65 -0.45 18.38
CA ILE A 894 -11.24 0.13 19.67
C ILE A 894 -9.79 -0.28 19.93
N SER A 895 -9.00 0.64 20.47
CA SER A 895 -7.63 0.32 20.87
C SER A 895 -7.30 0.89 22.25
N LEU A 896 -6.54 0.12 22.99
CA LEU A 896 -5.91 0.50 24.25
C LEU A 896 -4.40 0.43 24.08
N SER A 897 -3.69 1.54 24.34
CA SER A 897 -2.22 1.53 24.33
C SER A 897 -1.66 2.03 25.66
N TYR A 898 -0.49 1.48 25.99
CA TYR A 898 0.35 1.94 27.07
C TYR A 898 1.72 2.32 26.49
N ASP A 899 2.10 3.55 26.66
CA ASP A 899 3.37 4.13 26.19
C ASP A 899 4.20 4.54 27.42
N TYR A 900 5.37 3.92 27.63
CA TYR A 900 6.29 4.19 28.75
C TYR A 900 7.56 4.84 28.26
#